data_51e67365fdcf3f5911e7a88f67730200
#
_entry.id   51e67365fdcf3f5911e7a88f67730200
#
_cell.length_a   1.000
_cell.length_b   1.000
_cell.length_c   1.000
_cell.angle_alpha   90.00
_cell.angle_beta   90.00
_cell.angle_gamma   90.00
#
_symmetry.space_group_name_H-M   'P 1'
#
loop_
_entity.id
_entity.type
_entity.pdbx_description
1 polymer ?
#
loop_
_entity_poly.entity_id
_entity_poly.type
_entity_poly.pdbx_seq_one_letter_code
_entity_poly.pdbx_strand_id
1 'polypeptide(L)'
;MRTIARFPRVSLLALLIAPALDAMADAPQGEAADTRSADARTLDQVQVIGQATSYAKTSVRAETLNRQTVMSSVNDALNEVPGVVVSEADATGSSVWGTQISMRGFVTNRDTQQIGTTIDGLPNGGSGYGGGSMANRYIDTLDLETVEVSQGTADISSRSNEALGGTLNFLTGAPLHDSRLRFVVGAGDNDARKYYVRYDTGLLGGHTRAWVSASSARVSDWIDGSGKTSNDHIAGKFVTELDRWTLTGYLSYNDADEPEYTSVSPQGFATNPDRDNLVGTLTGIPYLDQNYRSGSRALRENTFGYLRAAFDAGNGFKASMAAYGHRMQGRGDWLPPYLADVTNDGAGRPQSEYLGGSTVYGGSNLGQIYFVNPDGSSARPIAGCTPRVGFSAEYDPNCYAGNVLGAQSYRHTHYDNDRMGVTADVEWRQTFGSVDNTIRGGLWVEKLDRSARRDWHRLLNVGQDIAFDHQPYWVQFEDKYKVDEQMYYVEDVARFGPFSARVGVKQFFVDQSRNRVIGASEHVTSDSRSDPLLSTGFTWAPGVEGMELFAGFSQNFAAIPSGVLGETDPQRFRNVEPETADNIEVGMRISRWPLTASVTLYNIKFDNRIVYLPAGFVSGIDYLGETDGVYENFGGVESNGLEAAFGYGWDNGWRINTAYTYNRSKYLGSGDAARDTQLGIVDGAKVIGQPEQILVVSADWQGENWNFGLSGRYLGTRYLDAANVNKLPSATVFNANIGFDLQGLSPRLKGMGANLVVSNLTDKRYLAGVDGANSAFIGAPRTVGISFRVDL
;
A
#
# COMPACT_ATOMS: atom_id res chain seq x y z
N MET A 1 -22.38 13.11 18.76
CA MET A 1 -21.33 13.57 19.70
C MET A 1 -21.04 12.43 20.66
N ARG A 2 -20.06 11.60 20.35
CA ARG A 2 -19.42 10.71 21.32
C ARG A 2 -17.97 11.18 21.40
N THR A 3 -17.60 11.73 22.54
CA THR A 3 -16.24 12.10 22.88
C THR A 3 -15.40 10.83 22.84
N ILE A 4 -14.55 10.67 21.85
CA ILE A 4 -13.59 9.59 21.77
C ILE A 4 -12.56 9.85 22.86
N ALA A 5 -12.60 9.04 23.92
CA ALA A 5 -11.58 9.07 24.97
C ALA A 5 -10.24 8.72 24.33
N ARG A 6 -9.37 9.71 24.19
CA ARG A 6 -7.95 9.48 23.90
C ARG A 6 -7.37 8.69 25.06
N PHE A 7 -7.04 7.43 24.83
CA PHE A 7 -6.26 6.66 25.81
C PHE A 7 -4.92 7.36 26.02
N PRO A 8 -4.44 7.50 27.25
CA PRO A 8 -3.15 8.12 27.52
C PRO A 8 -2.05 7.24 26.93
N ARG A 9 -1.34 7.80 25.97
CA ARG A 9 -0.31 7.17 25.10
C ARG A 9 0.87 6.50 25.83
N VAL A 10 0.98 6.57 27.14
CA VAL A 10 2.18 6.09 27.89
C VAL A 10 1.87 4.93 28.85
N SER A 11 0.61 4.71 29.22
CA SER A 11 0.30 3.75 30.32
C SER A 11 0.13 2.29 29.87
N LEU A 12 -0.06 1.98 28.59
CA LEU A 12 -0.28 0.61 28.14
C LEU A 12 1.05 -0.19 28.05
N LEU A 13 2.15 0.46 27.71
CA LEU A 13 3.46 -0.20 27.66
C LEU A 13 3.94 -0.67 29.05
N ALA A 14 3.60 0.10 30.10
CA ALA A 14 3.96 -0.24 31.47
C ALA A 14 3.10 -1.37 32.08
N LEU A 15 1.85 -1.54 31.60
CA LEU A 15 0.95 -2.59 32.10
C LEU A 15 1.25 -3.98 31.51
N LEU A 16 1.88 -4.07 30.34
CA LEU A 16 2.26 -5.34 29.72
C LEU A 16 3.58 -5.91 30.27
N ILE A 17 4.37 -5.09 30.94
CA ILE A 17 5.70 -5.50 31.51
C ILE A 17 5.55 -6.07 32.92
N ALA A 18 4.57 -5.63 33.70
CA ALA A 18 4.44 -6.02 35.11
C ALA A 18 4.17 -7.52 35.35
N PRO A 19 3.33 -8.25 34.62
CA PRO A 19 3.13 -9.67 34.84
C PRO A 19 4.24 -10.58 34.28
N ALA A 20 5.09 -10.08 33.38
CA ALA A 20 6.16 -10.89 32.79
C ALA A 20 7.38 -11.02 33.70
N LEU A 21 7.60 -10.09 34.62
CA LEU A 21 8.74 -10.13 35.56
C LEU A 21 8.51 -11.13 36.72
N ASP A 22 7.26 -11.36 37.14
CA ASP A 22 6.95 -12.34 38.20
C ASP A 22 6.96 -13.79 37.69
N ALA A 23 6.80 -14.02 36.39
CA ALA A 23 6.83 -15.36 35.78
C ALA A 23 8.25 -15.89 35.52
N MET A 24 9.28 -15.06 35.63
CA MET A 24 10.67 -15.44 35.39
C MET A 24 11.40 -16.05 36.59
N ALA A 25 10.77 -16.10 37.78
CA ALA A 25 11.45 -16.51 39.01
C ALA A 25 11.46 -18.05 39.25
N ASP A 26 10.68 -18.85 38.53
CA ASP A 26 10.47 -20.28 38.84
C ASP A 26 10.54 -21.26 37.63
N ALA A 27 11.46 -21.08 36.70
CA ALA A 27 11.70 -22.07 35.64
C ALA A 27 12.94 -22.94 35.94
N PRO A 28 12.81 -24.28 35.98
CA PRO A 28 13.94 -25.17 36.16
C PRO A 28 14.83 -25.19 34.92
N GLN A 29 16.15 -25.02 35.13
CA GLN A 29 17.15 -25.15 34.09
C GLN A 29 17.24 -26.61 33.61
N GLY A 30 16.65 -26.90 32.47
CA GLY A 30 16.86 -28.14 31.71
C GLY A 30 17.89 -27.87 30.60
N GLU A 31 18.94 -28.70 30.57
CA GLU A 31 19.94 -28.70 29.50
C GLU A 31 19.28 -28.87 28.12
N ALA A 32 19.31 -27.83 27.30
CA ALA A 32 18.91 -27.89 25.90
C ALA A 32 20.04 -28.49 25.08
N ALA A 33 19.82 -29.68 24.53
CA ALA A 33 20.73 -30.29 23.58
C ALA A 33 20.82 -29.42 22.31
N ASP A 34 22.05 -29.17 21.91
CA ASP A 34 22.43 -28.35 20.76
C ASP A 34 22.05 -29.01 19.43
N THR A 35 20.81 -28.75 18.95
CA THR A 35 20.36 -29.18 17.62
C THR A 35 20.59 -28.14 16.52
N ARG A 36 21.34 -27.06 16.81
CA ARG A 36 21.57 -25.92 15.88
C ARG A 36 22.61 -26.20 14.79
N SER A 37 23.32 -27.35 14.78
CA SER A 37 24.43 -27.53 13.82
C SER A 37 24.05 -28.12 12.46
N ALA A 38 22.83 -28.64 12.28
CA ALA A 38 22.38 -29.23 11.02
C ALA A 38 21.46 -28.31 10.21
N ASP A 39 20.64 -27.47 10.87
CA ASP A 39 19.68 -26.57 10.22
C ASP A 39 20.25 -25.21 9.80
N ALA A 40 21.39 -24.80 10.35
CA ALA A 40 22.06 -23.54 9.98
C ALA A 40 22.62 -23.52 8.54
N ARG A 41 22.56 -24.66 7.83
CA ARG A 41 22.99 -24.78 6.41
C ARG A 41 21.83 -24.71 5.40
N THR A 42 20.58 -24.84 5.84
CA THR A 42 19.42 -24.45 5.06
C THR A 42 19.21 -22.96 5.19
N LEU A 43 20.14 -22.23 4.65
CA LEU A 43 20.17 -20.79 4.62
C LEU A 43 18.90 -20.26 3.96
N ASP A 44 18.25 -19.38 4.69
CA ASP A 44 17.20 -18.48 4.28
C ASP A 44 17.50 -17.83 2.94
N GLN A 45 17.07 -18.50 1.89
CA GLN A 45 17.09 -17.94 0.55
C GLN A 45 16.01 -16.87 0.51
N VAL A 46 16.34 -15.69 -0.01
CA VAL A 46 15.35 -14.98 -0.83
C VAL A 46 14.97 -16.02 -1.89
N GLN A 47 13.92 -16.78 -1.60
CA GLN A 47 13.38 -17.70 -2.60
C GLN A 47 12.66 -16.84 -3.62
N VAL A 48 13.44 -16.28 -4.53
CA VAL A 48 12.97 -15.76 -5.81
C VAL A 48 12.37 -16.89 -6.63
N ILE A 49 12.22 -18.10 -6.05
CA ILE A 49 11.76 -19.30 -6.70
C ILE A 49 10.49 -19.77 -6.02
N GLY A 50 9.43 -19.60 -6.77
CA GLY A 50 8.09 -19.94 -6.33
C GLY A 50 7.91 -21.42 -6.00
N GLN A 51 6.88 -21.69 -5.23
CA GLN A 51 6.30 -23.01 -5.08
C GLN A 51 6.00 -23.61 -6.46
N ALA A 52 5.84 -24.95 -6.54
CA ALA A 52 5.47 -25.67 -7.76
C ALA A 52 4.11 -25.21 -8.31
N THR A 53 4.11 -24.07 -8.97
CA THR A 53 2.96 -23.43 -9.63
C THR A 53 3.26 -23.23 -11.10
N SER A 54 2.24 -23.21 -11.93
CA SER A 54 2.39 -23.00 -13.37
C SER A 54 2.46 -21.53 -13.77
N TYR A 55 2.83 -20.64 -12.85
CA TYR A 55 3.01 -19.21 -13.06
C TYR A 55 4.14 -18.65 -12.18
N ALA A 56 4.55 -17.41 -12.46
CA ALA A 56 5.56 -16.74 -11.67
C ALA A 56 5.01 -16.39 -10.28
N LYS A 57 5.59 -17.00 -9.26
CA LYS A 57 5.32 -16.72 -7.84
C LYS A 57 6.65 -16.63 -7.11
N THR A 58 6.81 -15.56 -6.33
CA THR A 58 8.01 -15.30 -5.54
C THR A 58 7.62 -15.13 -4.07
N SER A 59 8.49 -15.58 -3.16
CA SER A 59 8.33 -15.32 -1.72
C SER A 59 9.54 -14.53 -1.23
N VAL A 60 9.28 -13.38 -0.60
CA VAL A 60 10.31 -12.53 0.02
C VAL A 60 10.20 -12.68 1.53
N ARG A 61 11.24 -13.24 2.16
CA ARG A 61 11.25 -13.50 3.60
C ARG A 61 11.67 -12.27 4.41
N ALA A 62 11.24 -12.23 5.66
CA ALA A 62 11.54 -11.14 6.57
C ALA A 62 13.05 -10.90 6.80
N GLU A 63 13.90 -11.91 6.64
CA GLU A 63 15.37 -11.72 6.74
C GLU A 63 15.91 -10.73 5.71
N THR A 64 15.26 -10.60 4.57
CA THR A 64 15.56 -9.57 3.57
C THR A 64 15.38 -8.15 4.14
N LEU A 65 14.43 -7.99 5.07
CA LEU A 65 14.19 -6.73 5.76
C LEU A 65 15.33 -6.33 6.71
N ASN A 66 16.22 -7.26 7.12
CA ASN A 66 17.43 -6.90 7.88
C ASN A 66 18.40 -6.02 7.07
N ARG A 67 18.24 -5.96 5.75
CA ARG A 67 18.99 -5.04 4.87
C ARG A 67 18.44 -3.62 4.87
N GLN A 68 17.32 -3.41 5.52
CA GLN A 68 16.62 -2.13 5.59
C GLN A 68 16.57 -1.63 7.03
N THR A 69 16.28 -0.36 7.23
CA THR A 69 16.09 0.17 8.58
C THR A 69 14.83 -0.45 9.19
N VAL A 70 14.82 -0.64 10.52
CA VAL A 70 13.63 -1.14 11.23
C VAL A 70 12.41 -0.23 11.10
N MET A 71 12.58 0.97 10.52
CA MET A 71 11.54 1.95 10.25
C MET A 71 11.01 1.88 8.82
N SER A 72 11.69 1.16 7.91
CA SER A 72 11.23 0.98 6.52
C SER A 72 9.89 0.28 6.46
N SER A 73 9.11 0.57 5.44
CA SER A 73 7.83 -0.09 5.20
C SER A 73 8.02 -1.57 4.85
N VAL A 74 6.99 -2.37 5.06
CA VAL A 74 6.99 -3.78 4.63
C VAL A 74 7.07 -3.92 3.10
N ASN A 75 6.67 -2.88 2.35
CA ASN A 75 6.70 -2.87 0.89
C ASN A 75 8.12 -2.81 0.33
N ASP A 76 9.07 -2.24 1.08
CA ASP A 76 10.44 -2.01 0.59
C ASP A 76 11.15 -3.33 0.20
N ALA A 77 10.81 -4.43 0.88
CA ALA A 77 11.28 -5.77 0.54
C ALA A 77 10.90 -6.22 -0.89
N LEU A 78 9.79 -5.69 -1.43
CA LEU A 78 9.32 -6.01 -2.78
C LEU A 78 10.25 -5.48 -3.88
N ASN A 79 11.09 -4.50 -3.56
CA ASN A 79 12.08 -3.96 -4.50
C ASN A 79 13.14 -4.97 -4.95
N GLU A 80 13.25 -6.12 -4.27
CA GLU A 80 14.14 -7.22 -4.68
C GLU A 80 13.47 -8.22 -5.62
N VAL A 81 12.15 -8.12 -5.82
CA VAL A 81 11.38 -9.02 -6.69
C VAL A 81 11.51 -8.57 -8.15
N PRO A 82 11.84 -9.48 -9.10
CA PRO A 82 11.82 -9.12 -10.51
C PRO A 82 10.49 -8.48 -10.92
N GLY A 83 10.50 -7.45 -11.73
CA GLY A 83 9.30 -6.81 -12.28
C GLY A 83 8.47 -5.98 -11.29
N VAL A 84 8.86 -5.92 -10.02
CA VAL A 84 8.17 -5.09 -9.01
C VAL A 84 8.96 -3.82 -8.74
N VAL A 85 8.28 -2.70 -8.69
CA VAL A 85 8.86 -1.41 -8.31
C VAL A 85 8.00 -0.79 -7.21
N VAL A 86 8.60 -0.60 -6.05
CA VAL A 86 8.04 0.24 -5.00
C VAL A 86 8.69 1.61 -5.10
N SER A 87 7.88 2.63 -5.20
CA SER A 87 8.28 4.04 -5.18
C SER A 87 7.68 4.69 -3.94
N GLU A 88 8.53 5.31 -3.14
CA GLU A 88 8.16 5.99 -1.90
C GLU A 88 8.82 7.36 -1.87
N ALA A 89 8.11 8.37 -1.37
CA ALA A 89 8.62 9.74 -1.25
C ALA A 89 9.50 9.95 -0.01
N ASP A 90 9.49 8.98 0.91
CA ASP A 90 10.29 8.99 2.14
C ASP A 90 10.89 7.60 2.41
N ALA A 91 11.89 7.53 3.28
CA ALA A 91 12.62 6.31 3.59
C ALA A 91 11.84 5.33 4.50
N THR A 92 10.65 5.70 4.97
CA THR A 92 9.82 4.89 5.86
C THR A 92 8.54 4.39 5.18
N GLY A 93 8.25 4.87 3.96
CA GLY A 93 7.02 4.54 3.23
C GLY A 93 5.76 5.00 3.97
N SER A 94 5.83 6.14 4.65
CA SER A 94 4.74 6.65 5.49
C SER A 94 3.75 7.53 4.73
N SER A 95 4.15 8.11 3.59
CA SER A 95 3.28 8.96 2.78
C SER A 95 2.38 8.14 1.87
N VAL A 96 1.07 8.21 2.10
CA VAL A 96 0.10 7.54 1.22
C VAL A 96 0.07 8.16 -0.19
N TRP A 97 0.38 9.44 -0.32
CA TRP A 97 0.45 10.12 -1.61
C TRP A 97 1.68 9.69 -2.42
N GLY A 98 2.82 9.56 -1.74
CA GLY A 98 4.09 9.23 -2.36
C GLY A 98 4.36 7.73 -2.53
N THR A 99 3.47 6.84 -2.06
CA THR A 99 3.65 5.40 -2.13
C THR A 99 2.92 4.80 -3.32
N GLN A 100 3.68 4.13 -4.19
CA GLN A 100 3.18 3.43 -5.37
C GLN A 100 3.89 2.10 -5.53
N ILE A 101 3.13 1.04 -5.79
CA ILE A 101 3.64 -0.28 -6.16
C ILE A 101 3.25 -0.54 -7.60
N SER A 102 4.20 -0.90 -8.45
CA SER A 102 3.93 -1.30 -9.82
C SER A 102 4.51 -2.67 -10.16
N MET A 103 3.79 -3.42 -10.99
CA MET A 103 4.16 -4.76 -11.41
C MET A 103 3.65 -5.03 -12.83
N ARG A 104 4.55 -5.29 -13.79
CA ARG A 104 4.21 -5.62 -15.19
C ARG A 104 3.27 -4.64 -15.89
N GLY A 105 3.30 -3.35 -15.53
CA GLY A 105 2.44 -2.30 -16.11
C GLY A 105 1.18 -1.99 -15.31
N PHE A 106 0.88 -2.77 -14.27
CA PHE A 106 -0.20 -2.50 -13.32
C PHE A 106 0.31 -1.71 -12.12
N VAL A 107 -0.60 -1.01 -11.46
CA VAL A 107 -0.25 -0.12 -10.35
C VAL A 107 -1.21 -0.27 -9.17
N THR A 108 -0.68 -0.07 -7.97
CA THR A 108 -1.45 0.14 -6.75
C THR A 108 -0.90 1.36 -6.05
N ASN A 109 -1.75 2.33 -5.80
CA ASN A 109 -1.44 3.59 -5.12
C ASN A 109 -2.66 4.03 -4.27
N ARG A 110 -2.69 5.30 -3.85
CA ARG A 110 -3.79 5.90 -3.10
C ARG A 110 -5.16 5.73 -3.76
N ASP A 111 -5.25 5.95 -5.07
CA ASP A 111 -6.51 6.05 -5.79
C ASP A 111 -6.89 4.76 -6.52
N THR A 112 -5.89 4.03 -7.00
CA THR A 112 -6.04 2.86 -7.88
C THR A 112 -5.47 1.63 -7.22
N GLN A 113 -6.18 0.51 -7.29
CA GLN A 113 -5.67 -0.80 -6.92
C GLN A 113 -5.89 -1.78 -8.08
N GLN A 114 -4.80 -2.12 -8.78
CA GLN A 114 -4.79 -3.14 -9.84
C GLN A 114 -3.98 -4.38 -9.45
N ILE A 115 -3.38 -4.36 -8.25
CA ILE A 115 -2.67 -5.47 -7.65
C ILE A 115 -3.39 -5.79 -6.35
N GLY A 116 -3.94 -6.99 -6.23
CA GLY A 116 -4.67 -7.42 -5.03
C GLY A 116 -3.74 -7.54 -3.83
N THR A 117 -4.18 -7.07 -2.66
CA THR A 117 -3.43 -7.16 -1.41
C THR A 117 -4.19 -7.93 -0.35
N THR A 118 -3.50 -8.78 0.41
CA THR A 118 -4.08 -9.58 1.50
C THR A 118 -3.13 -9.68 2.69
N ILE A 119 -3.68 -9.86 3.88
CA ILE A 119 -2.95 -10.26 5.09
C ILE A 119 -3.37 -11.67 5.46
N ASP A 120 -2.41 -12.60 5.53
CA ASP A 120 -2.68 -14.04 5.78
C ASP A 120 -3.76 -14.64 4.83
N GLY A 121 -3.82 -14.14 3.56
CA GLY A 121 -4.77 -14.56 2.55
C GLY A 121 -6.17 -13.95 2.66
N LEU A 122 -6.36 -12.96 3.54
CA LEU A 122 -7.64 -12.27 3.74
C LEU A 122 -7.55 -10.81 3.25
N PRO A 123 -8.63 -10.27 2.65
CA PRO A 123 -8.62 -8.93 2.07
C PRO A 123 -8.29 -7.83 3.08
N ASN A 124 -7.47 -6.90 2.64
CA ASN A 124 -7.17 -5.64 3.33
C ASN A 124 -7.08 -4.51 2.31
N GLY A 125 -7.32 -3.29 2.71
CA GLY A 125 -7.23 -2.15 1.81
C GLY A 125 -8.25 -2.18 0.67
N GLY A 126 -7.94 -1.50 -0.43
CA GLY A 126 -8.78 -1.32 -1.61
C GLY A 126 -8.47 0.00 -2.32
N SER A 127 -9.05 0.21 -3.50
CA SER A 127 -9.00 1.49 -4.23
C SER A 127 -9.72 2.62 -3.49
N GLY A 128 -9.56 3.85 -3.94
CA GLY A 128 -10.28 5.00 -3.40
C GLY A 128 -9.96 5.28 -1.93
N TYR A 129 -8.70 5.42 -1.58
CA TYR A 129 -8.18 5.66 -0.21
C TYR A 129 -8.30 4.47 0.75
N GLY A 130 -8.61 3.27 0.26
CA GLY A 130 -8.72 2.07 1.08
C GLY A 130 -7.41 1.56 1.69
N GLY A 131 -6.26 2.07 1.25
CA GLY A 131 -4.96 1.79 1.86
C GLY A 131 -4.30 0.50 1.39
N GLY A 132 -4.65 -0.04 0.21
CA GLY A 132 -4.04 -1.26 -0.33
C GLY A 132 -2.53 -1.18 -0.56
N SER A 133 -2.00 0.00 -0.88
CA SER A 133 -0.55 0.24 -0.99
C SER A 133 0.17 0.44 0.36
N MET A 134 -0.56 0.55 1.48
CA MET A 134 -0.03 0.92 2.80
C MET A 134 -0.07 -0.28 3.76
N ALA A 135 0.67 -1.34 3.43
CA ALA A 135 0.67 -2.58 4.23
C ALA A 135 1.13 -2.37 5.67
N ASN A 136 1.96 -1.35 5.95
CA ASN A 136 2.40 -0.97 7.28
C ASN A 136 1.29 -0.46 8.23
N ARG A 137 0.07 -0.21 7.71
CA ARG A 137 -1.12 0.05 8.54
C ARG A 137 -1.74 -1.22 9.13
N TYR A 138 -1.33 -2.40 8.68
CA TYR A 138 -1.92 -3.70 9.05
C TYR A 138 -0.93 -4.62 9.73
N ILE A 139 0.36 -4.46 9.46
CA ILE A 139 1.42 -5.32 9.98
C ILE A 139 2.68 -4.48 10.23
N ASP A 140 3.30 -4.66 11.40
CA ASP A 140 4.65 -4.14 11.65
C ASP A 140 5.69 -4.99 10.91
N THR A 141 6.71 -4.33 10.36
CA THR A 141 7.82 -4.98 9.64
C THR A 141 8.48 -6.11 10.45
N LEU A 142 8.54 -5.96 11.79
CA LEU A 142 9.13 -6.95 12.69
C LEU A 142 8.18 -8.13 13.04
N ASP A 143 6.91 -8.06 12.64
CA ASP A 143 5.93 -9.15 12.75
C ASP A 143 5.69 -9.86 11.41
N LEU A 144 6.28 -9.38 10.33
CA LEU A 144 6.21 -9.98 9.01
C LEU A 144 7.08 -11.25 8.96
N GLU A 145 6.55 -12.32 8.40
CA GLU A 145 7.31 -13.55 8.10
C GLU A 145 7.74 -13.58 6.62
N THR A 146 6.81 -13.31 5.72
CA THR A 146 7.02 -13.44 4.28
C THR A 146 6.03 -12.59 3.52
N VAL A 147 6.44 -12.09 2.34
CA VAL A 147 5.51 -11.56 1.33
C VAL A 147 5.49 -12.50 0.14
N GLU A 148 4.33 -13.05 -0.18
CA GLU A 148 4.13 -13.82 -1.39
C GLU A 148 3.68 -12.91 -2.52
N VAL A 149 4.39 -12.95 -3.63
CA VAL A 149 4.14 -12.14 -4.82
C VAL A 149 3.76 -13.05 -5.98
N SER A 150 2.55 -12.90 -6.49
CA SER A 150 2.08 -13.57 -7.72
C SER A 150 2.00 -12.53 -8.82
N GLN A 151 2.89 -12.65 -9.82
CA GLN A 151 3.07 -11.64 -10.86
C GLN A 151 2.19 -11.95 -12.07
N GLY A 152 1.31 -11.00 -12.43
CA GLY A 152 0.41 -11.13 -13.59
C GLY A 152 -0.74 -12.12 -13.43
N THR A 153 -0.54 -13.20 -12.69
CA THR A 153 -1.58 -14.20 -12.38
C THR A 153 -2.01 -14.08 -10.94
N ALA A 154 -3.26 -13.74 -10.69
CA ALA A 154 -3.83 -13.90 -9.36
C ALA A 154 -4.07 -15.40 -9.09
N ASP A 155 -3.64 -15.90 -7.91
CA ASP A 155 -3.99 -17.27 -7.49
C ASP A 155 -5.51 -17.46 -7.58
N ILE A 156 -5.94 -18.66 -7.97
CA ILE A 156 -7.38 -18.92 -8.16
C ILE A 156 -8.18 -18.69 -6.88
N SER A 157 -7.58 -18.96 -5.73
CA SER A 157 -8.20 -18.71 -4.42
C SER A 157 -8.08 -17.27 -3.91
N SER A 158 -7.48 -16.36 -4.68
CA SER A 158 -7.30 -14.96 -4.27
C SER A 158 -8.63 -14.25 -4.11
N ARG A 159 -8.82 -13.62 -2.94
CA ARG A 159 -10.00 -12.86 -2.53
C ARG A 159 -9.78 -11.37 -2.77
N SER A 160 -9.54 -10.99 -4.01
CA SER A 160 -9.43 -9.60 -4.42
C SER A 160 -10.15 -9.44 -5.75
N ASN A 161 -11.14 -8.57 -5.77
CA ASN A 161 -11.89 -8.17 -6.97
C ASN A 161 -11.19 -7.03 -7.74
N GLU A 162 -9.94 -6.70 -7.40
CA GLU A 162 -9.12 -5.65 -8.01
C GLU A 162 -7.76 -6.20 -8.48
N ALA A 163 -7.60 -7.53 -8.60
CA ALA A 163 -6.32 -8.18 -8.88
C ALA A 163 -6.06 -8.43 -10.37
N LEU A 164 -5.98 -7.38 -11.18
CA LEU A 164 -5.65 -7.47 -12.61
C LEU A 164 -4.21 -7.90 -12.86
N GLY A 165 -3.26 -7.29 -12.14
CA GLY A 165 -1.82 -7.48 -12.33
C GLY A 165 -1.20 -8.56 -11.46
N GLY A 166 -2.00 -9.30 -10.70
CA GLY A 166 -1.53 -10.28 -9.72
C GLY A 166 -1.81 -9.88 -8.27
N THR A 167 -1.10 -10.48 -7.31
CA THR A 167 -1.39 -10.32 -5.87
C THR A 167 -0.15 -10.22 -5.01
N LEU A 168 -0.28 -9.49 -3.90
CA LEU A 168 0.65 -9.42 -2.78
C LEU A 168 -0.04 -9.99 -1.53
N ASN A 169 0.53 -11.02 -0.91
CA ASN A 169 0.01 -11.60 0.32
C ASN A 169 1.07 -11.47 1.42
N PHE A 170 0.78 -10.64 2.42
CA PHE A 170 1.65 -10.42 3.57
C PHE A 170 1.32 -11.44 4.66
N LEU A 171 2.27 -12.30 5.00
CA LEU A 171 2.10 -13.34 6.01
C LEU A 171 2.68 -12.88 7.34
N THR A 172 1.84 -12.93 8.38
CA THR A 172 2.25 -12.61 9.75
C THR A 172 3.00 -13.77 10.38
N GLY A 173 4.06 -13.47 11.14
CA GLY A 173 4.91 -14.46 11.77
C GLY A 173 4.15 -15.44 12.66
N ALA A 174 4.50 -16.73 12.58
CA ALA A 174 3.96 -17.74 13.46
C ALA A 174 4.46 -17.57 14.91
N PRO A 175 3.64 -17.93 15.93
CA PRO A 175 4.11 -17.97 17.31
C PRO A 175 5.19 -19.03 17.48
N LEU A 176 6.23 -18.73 18.28
CA LEU A 176 7.35 -19.64 18.54
C LEU A 176 6.97 -20.80 19.47
N HIS A 177 7.70 -21.90 19.38
CA HIS A 177 7.56 -23.04 20.30
C HIS A 177 8.13 -22.73 21.68
N ASP A 178 9.18 -21.91 21.73
CA ASP A 178 9.85 -21.51 22.97
C ASP A 178 9.40 -20.10 23.37
N SER A 179 9.34 -19.85 24.66
CA SER A 179 9.08 -18.50 25.19
C SER A 179 10.22 -17.56 24.82
N ARG A 180 9.87 -16.37 24.36
CA ARG A 180 10.85 -15.33 24.02
C ARG A 180 10.27 -13.94 24.24
N LEU A 181 11.06 -13.07 24.85
CA LEU A 181 10.78 -11.64 24.92
C LEU A 181 11.81 -10.88 24.06
N ARG A 182 11.33 -10.24 23.02
CA ARG A 182 12.14 -9.45 22.08
C ARG A 182 11.91 -7.96 22.28
N PHE A 183 13.00 -7.21 22.40
CA PHE A 183 13.01 -5.76 22.33
C PHE A 183 13.83 -5.30 21.13
N VAL A 184 13.33 -4.28 20.40
CA VAL A 184 14.10 -3.59 19.35
C VAL A 184 13.96 -2.09 19.55
N VAL A 185 15.11 -1.40 19.53
CA VAL A 185 15.16 0.06 19.52
C VAL A 185 15.87 0.48 18.24
N GLY A 186 15.26 1.40 17.49
CA GLY A 186 15.82 1.98 16.28
C GLY A 186 15.96 3.49 16.40
N ALA A 187 17.01 4.04 15.80
CA ALA A 187 17.22 5.48 15.62
C ALA A 187 17.83 5.75 14.25
N GLY A 188 17.66 6.95 13.72
CA GLY A 188 18.20 7.31 12.41
C GLY A 188 18.08 8.80 12.11
N ASP A 189 18.41 9.14 10.87
CA ASP A 189 18.27 10.51 10.35
C ASP A 189 16.82 11.00 10.47
N ASN A 190 16.62 12.31 10.40
CA ASN A 190 15.31 12.96 10.49
C ASN A 190 14.59 12.67 11.82
N ASP A 191 15.34 12.64 12.94
CA ASP A 191 14.81 12.33 14.26
C ASP A 191 14.06 10.98 14.36
N ALA A 192 14.36 10.06 13.44
CA ALA A 192 13.70 8.78 13.37
C ALA A 192 13.96 7.94 14.63
N ARG A 193 12.90 7.39 15.19
CA ARG A 193 12.93 6.53 16.39
C ARG A 193 11.87 5.47 16.29
N LYS A 194 12.24 4.22 16.63
CA LYS A 194 11.28 3.11 16.76
C LYS A 194 11.55 2.34 18.04
N TYR A 195 10.49 2.01 18.74
CA TYR A 195 10.48 1.08 19.86
C TYR A 195 9.56 -0.06 19.51
N TYR A 196 10.01 -1.27 19.75
CA TYR A 196 9.22 -2.47 19.49
C TYR A 196 9.46 -3.48 20.61
N VAL A 197 8.39 -4.15 21.03
CA VAL A 197 8.40 -5.28 21.95
C VAL A 197 7.51 -6.40 21.42
N ARG A 198 7.96 -7.64 21.53
CA ARG A 198 7.16 -8.83 21.25
C ARG A 198 7.44 -9.90 22.28
N TYR A 199 6.36 -10.48 22.82
CA TYR A 199 6.40 -11.63 23.69
C TYR A 199 5.77 -12.83 22.99
N ASP A 200 6.54 -13.89 22.78
CA ASP A 200 6.10 -15.21 22.36
C ASP A 200 5.93 -16.08 23.62
N THR A 201 4.78 -16.69 23.82
CA THR A 201 4.46 -17.45 25.04
C THR A 201 5.19 -18.79 25.15
N GLY A 202 5.71 -19.29 24.02
CA GLY A 202 6.04 -20.72 23.92
C GLY A 202 4.77 -21.59 23.93
N LEU A 203 4.95 -22.88 24.14
CA LEU A 203 3.89 -23.88 24.11
C LEU A 203 3.09 -23.90 25.42
N LEU A 204 1.84 -23.44 25.40
CA LEU A 204 0.90 -23.43 26.50
C LEU A 204 0.00 -24.68 26.46
N GLY A 205 -0.08 -25.39 27.56
CA GLY A 205 -0.94 -26.58 27.69
C GLY A 205 -0.66 -27.69 26.66
N GLY A 206 0.52 -27.68 26.04
CA GLY A 206 0.94 -28.69 25.07
C GLY A 206 0.38 -28.49 23.64
N HIS A 207 -0.46 -27.50 23.37
CA HIS A 207 -1.15 -27.36 22.08
C HIS A 207 -1.39 -25.91 21.60
N THR A 208 -1.20 -24.92 22.43
CA THR A 208 -1.42 -23.50 22.05
C THR A 208 -0.13 -22.70 22.11
N ARG A 209 0.10 -21.88 21.12
CA ARG A 209 1.18 -20.89 21.06
C ARG A 209 0.59 -19.53 20.72
N ALA A 210 1.14 -18.48 21.31
CA ALA A 210 0.68 -17.13 21.01
C ALA A 210 1.84 -16.14 21.04
N TRP A 211 1.63 -14.99 20.42
CA TRP A 211 2.47 -13.82 20.62
C TRP A 211 1.63 -12.55 20.70
N VAL A 212 2.19 -11.55 21.34
CA VAL A 212 1.70 -10.18 21.34
C VAL A 212 2.88 -9.23 21.07
N SER A 213 2.65 -8.20 20.26
CA SER A 213 3.64 -7.17 19.95
C SER A 213 3.05 -5.78 20.10
N ALA A 214 3.93 -4.81 20.35
CA ALA A 214 3.61 -3.39 20.33
C ALA A 214 4.79 -2.62 19.76
N SER A 215 4.51 -1.62 18.94
CA SER A 215 5.53 -0.72 18.41
C SER A 215 5.07 0.74 18.38
N SER A 216 6.05 1.63 18.38
CA SER A 216 5.85 3.08 18.24
C SER A 216 6.99 3.64 17.40
N ALA A 217 6.67 4.22 16.25
CA ALA A 217 7.60 4.84 15.33
C ALA A 217 7.29 6.33 15.18
N ARG A 218 8.33 7.16 15.13
CA ARG A 218 8.27 8.60 14.91
C ARG A 218 9.39 9.01 13.98
N VAL A 219 9.08 9.88 13.02
CA VAL A 219 10.08 10.44 12.10
C VAL A 219 9.64 11.82 11.65
N SER A 220 10.57 12.74 11.43
CA SER A 220 10.31 14.01 10.76
C SER A 220 10.46 13.84 9.24
N ASP A 221 9.80 14.68 8.44
CA ASP A 221 10.04 14.68 7.00
C ASP A 221 11.49 15.06 6.69
N TRP A 222 12.01 14.56 5.59
CA TRP A 222 13.41 14.77 5.22
C TRP A 222 13.64 16.10 4.48
N ILE A 223 12.59 16.81 4.06
CA ILE A 223 12.70 18.03 3.25
C ILE A 223 13.01 19.25 4.12
N ASP A 224 12.23 19.48 5.16
CA ASP A 224 12.40 20.63 6.06
C ASP A 224 12.17 20.29 7.54
N GLY A 225 11.81 19.06 7.86
CA GLY A 225 11.59 18.57 9.23
C GLY A 225 10.30 19.08 9.88
N SER A 226 9.44 19.79 9.15
CA SER A 226 8.21 20.37 9.68
C SER A 226 7.05 19.38 9.79
N GLY A 227 6.97 18.40 8.88
CA GLY A 227 6.04 17.29 8.95
C GLY A 227 6.54 16.19 9.89
N LYS A 228 5.63 15.61 10.67
CA LYS A 228 5.97 14.54 11.63
C LYS A 228 5.06 13.35 11.41
N THR A 229 5.67 12.22 11.10
CA THR A 229 5.00 10.92 11.05
C THR A 229 4.92 10.32 12.43
N SER A 230 3.79 9.75 12.77
CA SER A 230 3.66 8.84 13.91
C SER A 230 2.92 7.58 13.49
N ASN A 231 3.42 6.42 13.94
CA ASN A 231 2.79 5.13 13.71
C ASN A 231 2.89 4.30 14.99
N ASP A 232 1.75 4.02 15.61
CA ASP A 232 1.63 3.18 16.78
C ASP A 232 0.88 1.90 16.39
N HIS A 233 1.47 0.73 16.66
CA HIS A 233 0.91 -0.55 16.25
C HIS A 233 0.89 -1.54 17.41
N ILE A 234 -0.20 -2.30 17.53
CA ILE A 234 -0.33 -3.42 18.48
C ILE A 234 -0.92 -4.59 17.71
N ALA A 235 -0.33 -5.76 17.86
CA ALA A 235 -0.85 -6.97 17.24
C ALA A 235 -0.68 -8.19 18.14
N GLY A 236 -1.49 -9.23 17.85
CA GLY A 236 -1.34 -10.54 18.49
C GLY A 236 -1.87 -11.65 17.60
N LYS A 237 -1.24 -12.81 17.72
CA LYS A 237 -1.61 -14.02 16.98
C LYS A 237 -1.54 -15.23 17.91
N PHE A 238 -2.49 -16.15 17.78
CA PHE A 238 -2.41 -17.45 18.40
C PHE A 238 -2.63 -18.58 17.40
N VAL A 239 -2.06 -19.73 17.70
CA VAL A 239 -2.27 -20.99 16.98
C VAL A 239 -2.49 -22.09 18.01
N THR A 240 -3.61 -22.81 17.90
CA THR A 240 -3.97 -23.95 18.73
C THR A 240 -4.12 -25.19 17.86
N GLU A 241 -3.34 -26.23 18.15
CA GLU A 241 -3.34 -27.52 17.43
C GLU A 241 -4.06 -28.57 18.29
N LEU A 242 -5.21 -29.08 17.82
CA LEU A 242 -6.07 -30.01 18.51
C LEU A 242 -6.35 -31.22 17.61
N ASP A 243 -5.57 -32.29 17.72
CA ASP A 243 -5.70 -33.51 16.90
C ASP A 243 -5.82 -33.18 15.40
N ARG A 244 -7.05 -33.10 14.87
CA ARG A 244 -7.36 -32.81 13.46
C ARG A 244 -7.67 -31.34 13.18
N TRP A 245 -7.73 -30.50 14.20
CA TRP A 245 -8.09 -29.11 14.08
C TRP A 245 -6.91 -28.18 14.37
N THR A 246 -6.77 -27.16 13.54
CA THR A 246 -5.91 -26.02 13.84
C THR A 246 -6.76 -24.76 13.89
N LEU A 247 -6.73 -24.08 15.04
CA LEU A 247 -7.38 -22.80 15.23
C LEU A 247 -6.32 -21.69 15.19
N THR A 248 -6.53 -20.66 14.38
CA THR A 248 -5.64 -19.50 14.28
C THR A 248 -6.45 -18.22 14.47
N GLY A 249 -5.98 -17.33 15.32
CA GLY A 249 -6.54 -15.99 15.45
C GLY A 249 -5.46 -14.93 15.33
N TYR A 250 -5.80 -13.81 14.73
CA TYR A 250 -4.97 -12.62 14.59
C TYR A 250 -5.81 -11.37 14.85
N LEU A 251 -5.22 -10.38 15.50
CA LEU A 251 -5.81 -9.07 15.70
C LEU A 251 -4.71 -8.02 15.67
N SER A 252 -4.91 -6.94 14.94
CA SER A 252 -4.04 -5.76 14.95
C SER A 252 -4.83 -4.48 15.08
N TYR A 253 -4.21 -3.48 15.71
CA TYR A 253 -4.65 -2.09 15.76
C TYR A 253 -3.47 -1.19 15.39
N ASN A 254 -3.74 -0.21 14.54
CA ASN A 254 -2.77 0.79 14.09
C ASN A 254 -3.37 2.19 14.17
N ASP A 255 -2.60 3.15 14.69
CA ASP A 255 -2.89 4.59 14.68
C ASP A 255 -1.73 5.30 13.97
N ALA A 256 -2.01 5.87 12.79
CA ALA A 256 -1.05 6.53 11.94
C ALA A 256 -1.42 8.00 11.69
N ASP A 257 -0.41 8.86 11.80
CA ASP A 257 -0.43 10.27 11.41
C ASP A 257 0.67 10.48 10.38
N GLU A 258 0.27 10.70 9.14
CA GLU A 258 1.13 10.68 7.98
C GLU A 258 1.13 12.08 7.35
N PRO A 259 2.25 12.84 7.37
CA PRO A 259 2.38 14.07 6.61
C PRO A 259 2.47 13.76 5.12
N GLU A 260 2.02 14.68 4.31
CA GLU A 260 2.06 14.50 2.87
C GLU A 260 3.35 15.03 2.25
N TYR A 261 3.74 14.41 1.15
CA TYR A 261 4.73 14.89 0.19
C TYR A 261 4.01 15.22 -1.10
N THR A 262 4.48 16.24 -1.83
CA THR A 262 3.92 16.59 -3.13
C THR A 262 4.89 16.29 -4.26
N SER A 263 4.33 16.00 -5.41
CA SER A 263 5.09 15.82 -6.64
C SER A 263 5.60 17.15 -7.20
N VAL A 264 6.69 17.07 -7.94
CA VAL A 264 7.31 18.23 -8.61
C VAL A 264 7.45 17.98 -10.11
N SER A 265 7.46 19.06 -10.89
CA SER A 265 7.82 18.96 -12.30
C SER A 265 9.33 18.68 -12.47
N PRO A 266 9.77 18.12 -13.62
CA PRO A 266 11.19 17.95 -13.90
C PRO A 266 11.99 19.25 -13.82
N GLN A 267 11.38 20.38 -14.20
CA GLN A 267 11.99 21.69 -14.09
C GLN A 267 12.13 22.14 -12.64
N GLY A 268 11.11 21.92 -11.80
CA GLY A 268 11.15 22.16 -10.36
C GLY A 268 12.26 21.37 -9.70
N PHE A 269 12.33 20.06 -9.98
CA PHE A 269 13.40 19.18 -9.51
C PHE A 269 14.79 19.62 -9.95
N ALA A 270 14.96 20.02 -11.22
CA ALA A 270 16.23 20.53 -11.72
C ALA A 270 16.67 21.82 -11.04
N THR A 271 15.72 22.65 -10.60
CA THR A 271 15.98 23.89 -9.88
C THR A 271 16.34 23.64 -8.41
N ASN A 272 15.59 22.76 -7.74
CA ASN A 272 15.87 22.36 -6.35
C ASN A 272 15.45 20.92 -6.10
N PRO A 273 16.38 19.95 -6.15
CA PRO A 273 16.07 18.53 -5.97
C PRO A 273 15.77 18.11 -4.53
N ASP A 274 15.95 19.03 -3.57
CA ASP A 274 15.76 18.77 -2.14
C ASP A 274 14.47 19.38 -1.59
N ARG A 275 13.57 19.87 -2.47
CA ARG A 275 12.34 20.56 -2.05
C ARG A 275 11.17 20.19 -2.95
N ASP A 276 10.06 19.82 -2.32
CA ASP A 276 8.75 19.70 -2.96
C ASP A 276 7.99 21.06 -2.94
N ASN A 277 6.68 21.03 -3.22
CA ASN A 277 5.86 22.26 -3.25
C ASN A 277 5.31 22.66 -1.86
N LEU A 278 5.52 21.84 -0.82
CA LEU A 278 5.07 22.18 0.53
C LEU A 278 6.10 23.08 1.24
N VAL A 279 5.60 23.81 2.23
CA VAL A 279 6.41 24.77 3.03
C VAL A 279 6.29 24.45 4.52
N GLY A 280 7.39 24.66 5.25
CA GLY A 280 7.47 24.38 6.69
C GLY A 280 7.00 25.51 7.59
N THR A 281 6.65 26.69 7.03
CA THR A 281 6.27 27.88 7.81
C THR A 281 5.07 28.57 7.21
N LEU A 282 4.23 29.13 8.06
CA LEU A 282 3.11 29.98 7.67
C LEU A 282 3.58 31.41 7.39
N THR A 283 2.98 32.06 6.39
CA THR A 283 3.32 33.42 5.95
C THR A 283 2.26 34.45 6.29
N GLY A 284 1.04 34.02 6.60
CA GLY A 284 -0.14 34.86 6.77
C GLY A 284 -0.82 35.24 5.45
N ILE A 285 -0.34 34.68 4.35
CA ILE A 285 -0.96 34.85 3.03
C ILE A 285 -1.61 33.51 2.66
N PRO A 286 -2.95 33.39 2.69
CA PRO A 286 -3.66 32.13 2.51
C PRO A 286 -3.23 31.35 1.26
N TYR A 287 -2.99 32.04 0.15
CA TYR A 287 -2.54 31.43 -1.12
C TYR A 287 -1.19 30.71 -1.00
N LEU A 288 -0.27 31.20 -0.17
CA LEU A 288 1.01 30.53 0.09
C LEU A 288 0.84 29.45 1.16
N ASP A 289 0.05 29.74 2.18
CA ASP A 289 -0.15 28.89 3.35
C ASP A 289 -0.99 27.62 3.05
N GLN A 290 -1.70 27.55 1.91
CA GLN A 290 -2.35 26.31 1.46
C GLN A 290 -1.38 25.14 1.31
N ASN A 291 -0.11 25.44 1.10
CA ASN A 291 0.96 24.46 0.95
C ASN A 291 1.70 24.19 2.29
N TYR A 292 1.16 24.62 3.43
CA TYR A 292 1.77 24.34 4.73
C TYR A 292 1.74 22.86 5.04
N ARG A 293 2.93 22.22 5.15
CA ARG A 293 3.09 20.76 5.28
C ARG A 293 2.33 20.19 6.47
N SER A 294 2.42 20.80 7.65
CA SER A 294 1.73 20.33 8.84
C SER A 294 0.21 20.45 8.76
N GLY A 295 -0.33 21.17 7.78
CA GLY A 295 -1.76 21.26 7.47
C GLY A 295 -2.23 20.22 6.45
N SER A 296 -1.31 19.53 5.77
CA SER A 296 -1.59 18.50 4.77
C SER A 296 -1.23 17.14 5.35
N ARG A 297 -2.23 16.41 5.86
CA ARG A 297 -2.02 15.18 6.65
C ARG A 297 -3.03 14.11 6.30
N ALA A 298 -2.63 12.85 6.45
CA ALA A 298 -3.53 11.71 6.47
C ALA A 298 -3.50 11.06 7.87
N LEU A 299 -4.63 11.07 8.54
CA LEU A 299 -4.83 10.45 9.86
C LEU A 299 -5.60 9.15 9.66
N ARG A 300 -5.11 8.03 10.19
CA ARG A 300 -5.73 6.71 9.98
C ARG A 300 -5.66 5.85 11.23
N GLU A 301 -6.80 5.31 11.63
CA GLU A 301 -6.90 4.24 12.60
C GLU A 301 -7.40 2.99 11.87
N ASN A 302 -6.71 1.86 12.05
CA ASN A 302 -7.08 0.59 11.43
C ASN A 302 -7.17 -0.49 12.51
N THR A 303 -8.22 -1.29 12.45
CA THR A 303 -8.35 -2.53 13.22
C THR A 303 -8.62 -3.64 12.24
N PHE A 304 -7.77 -4.66 12.21
CA PHE A 304 -7.91 -5.84 11.36
C PHE A 304 -7.79 -7.11 12.20
N GLY A 305 -8.67 -8.07 11.97
CA GLY A 305 -8.58 -9.34 12.69
C GLY A 305 -9.36 -10.46 12.06
N TYR A 306 -8.99 -11.70 12.40
CA TYR A 306 -9.66 -12.89 11.90
C TYR A 306 -9.59 -14.06 12.89
N LEU A 307 -10.51 -15.00 12.72
CA LEU A 307 -10.47 -16.34 13.30
C LEU A 307 -10.58 -17.36 12.16
N ARG A 308 -9.66 -18.33 12.14
CA ARG A 308 -9.62 -19.41 11.15
C ARG A 308 -9.64 -20.75 11.85
N ALA A 309 -10.50 -21.65 11.39
CA ALA A 309 -10.50 -23.06 11.77
C ALA A 309 -10.11 -23.89 10.53
N ALA A 310 -9.11 -24.75 10.66
CA ALA A 310 -8.69 -25.71 9.64
C ALA A 310 -8.82 -27.11 10.17
N PHE A 311 -9.35 -28.02 9.35
CA PHE A 311 -9.57 -29.44 9.66
C PHE A 311 -8.78 -30.30 8.67
N ASP A 312 -8.01 -31.27 9.17
CA ASP A 312 -7.34 -32.30 8.38
C ASP A 312 -7.87 -33.67 8.75
N ALA A 313 -8.59 -34.30 7.85
CA ALA A 313 -9.13 -35.65 8.08
C ALA A 313 -8.08 -36.76 8.10
N GLY A 314 -6.83 -36.48 7.70
CA GLY A 314 -5.74 -37.46 7.62
C GLY A 314 -5.80 -38.41 6.42
N ASN A 315 -6.84 -38.30 5.59
CA ASN A 315 -7.07 -39.15 4.41
C ASN A 315 -6.97 -38.35 3.09
N GLY A 316 -6.26 -37.25 3.08
CA GLY A 316 -6.12 -36.32 1.94
C GLY A 316 -7.21 -35.27 1.85
N PHE A 317 -8.25 -35.30 2.71
CA PHE A 317 -9.26 -34.27 2.76
C PHE A 317 -8.92 -33.22 3.82
N LYS A 318 -8.93 -31.94 3.41
CA LYS A 318 -8.75 -30.78 4.27
C LYS A 318 -9.85 -29.76 4.02
N ALA A 319 -10.27 -29.07 5.06
CA ALA A 319 -11.22 -27.98 4.97
C ALA A 319 -10.77 -26.82 5.87
N SER A 320 -11.06 -25.60 5.47
CA SER A 320 -10.81 -24.43 6.32
C SER A 320 -11.92 -23.40 6.14
N MET A 321 -12.17 -22.67 7.23
CA MET A 321 -13.09 -21.53 7.23
C MET A 321 -12.45 -20.39 8.03
N ALA A 322 -12.56 -19.17 7.53
CA ALA A 322 -12.14 -17.98 8.26
C ALA A 322 -13.25 -16.93 8.23
N ALA A 323 -13.48 -16.30 9.40
CA ALA A 323 -14.26 -15.08 9.51
C ALA A 323 -13.31 -13.93 9.86
N TYR A 324 -13.45 -12.77 9.21
CA TYR A 324 -12.59 -11.62 9.41
C TYR A 324 -13.37 -10.31 9.43
N GLY A 325 -12.75 -9.30 10.03
CA GLY A 325 -13.24 -7.95 10.05
C GLY A 325 -12.10 -6.95 9.90
N HIS A 326 -12.40 -5.85 9.23
CA HIS A 326 -11.51 -4.71 9.09
C HIS A 326 -12.30 -3.43 9.27
N ARG A 327 -11.84 -2.58 10.18
CA ARG A 327 -12.36 -1.24 10.38
C ARG A 327 -11.26 -0.23 10.15
N MET A 328 -11.49 0.71 9.26
CA MET A 328 -10.64 1.88 9.04
C MET A 328 -11.44 3.13 9.33
N GLN A 329 -10.86 4.03 10.12
CA GLN A 329 -11.38 5.38 10.36
C GLN A 329 -10.28 6.38 10.08
N GLY A 330 -10.63 7.52 9.54
CA GLY A 330 -9.63 8.55 9.33
C GLY A 330 -10.08 9.73 8.50
N ARG A 331 -9.14 10.62 8.27
CA ARG A 331 -9.37 11.79 7.44
C ARG A 331 -8.10 12.22 6.72
N GLY A 332 -8.29 12.95 5.61
CA GLY A 332 -7.27 13.73 4.95
C GLY A 332 -7.54 15.22 5.19
N ASP A 333 -6.51 15.96 5.59
CA ASP A 333 -6.60 17.38 5.93
C ASP A 333 -5.91 18.24 4.85
N TRP A 334 -6.47 19.41 4.57
CA TRP A 334 -5.88 20.40 3.68
C TRP A 334 -6.33 21.82 4.07
N LEU A 335 -5.50 22.82 3.78
CA LEU A 335 -5.72 24.24 4.06
C LEU A 335 -6.15 24.99 2.78
N PRO A 336 -7.42 24.97 2.36
CA PRO A 336 -7.89 25.83 1.26
C PRO A 336 -7.54 27.29 1.53
N PRO A 337 -7.05 28.07 0.52
CA PRO A 337 -6.59 29.43 0.70
C PRO A 337 -7.73 30.46 0.83
N TYR A 338 -8.94 30.03 1.14
CA TYR A 338 -10.14 30.84 1.19
C TYR A 338 -11.19 30.26 2.15
N LEU A 339 -12.20 31.05 2.49
CA LEU A 339 -13.48 30.58 2.98
C LEU A 339 -14.45 30.42 1.80
N ALA A 340 -15.16 29.31 1.72
CA ALA A 340 -16.20 29.12 0.72
C ALA A 340 -17.45 29.93 1.10
N ASP A 341 -17.95 30.75 0.18
CA ASP A 341 -19.24 31.43 0.34
C ASP A 341 -20.33 30.44 -0.11
N VAL A 342 -21.15 29.99 0.83
CA VAL A 342 -22.07 28.87 0.60
C VAL A 342 -23.52 29.23 0.84
N THR A 343 -24.43 28.57 0.14
CA THR A 343 -25.88 28.73 0.29
C THR A 343 -26.60 27.41 0.42
N ASN A 344 -27.69 27.39 1.20
CA ASN A 344 -28.60 26.25 1.32
C ASN A 344 -30.07 26.63 1.15
N ASP A 345 -30.40 27.89 0.76
CA ASP A 345 -31.76 28.41 0.74
C ASP A 345 -32.58 27.99 -0.51
N GLY A 346 -31.97 27.19 -1.42
CA GLY A 346 -32.61 26.75 -2.66
C GLY A 346 -32.94 27.84 -3.66
N ALA A 347 -32.83 29.12 -3.29
CA ALA A 347 -33.03 30.29 -4.15
C ALA A 347 -31.71 30.87 -4.69
N GLY A 348 -30.58 30.23 -4.37
CA GLY A 348 -29.25 30.67 -4.78
C GLY A 348 -28.74 31.92 -4.07
N ARG A 349 -29.36 32.30 -2.95
CA ARG A 349 -28.89 33.44 -2.15
C ARG A 349 -27.77 32.98 -1.21
N PRO A 350 -26.67 33.72 -1.14
CA PRO A 350 -25.57 33.39 -0.29
C PRO A 350 -25.95 33.45 1.20
N GLN A 351 -25.50 32.44 1.98
CA GLN A 351 -25.46 32.47 3.42
C GLN A 351 -24.00 32.47 3.83
N SER A 352 -23.42 33.65 3.97
CA SER A 352 -22.06 33.81 4.40
C SER A 352 -21.91 33.30 5.84
N GLU A 353 -20.95 32.39 6.08
CA GLU A 353 -20.72 31.81 7.41
C GLU A 353 -20.28 32.86 8.43
N TYR A 354 -19.71 34.00 8.04
CA TYR A 354 -19.38 35.05 9.03
C TYR A 354 -20.59 35.83 9.50
N LEU A 355 -21.67 35.89 8.72
CA LEU A 355 -22.88 36.59 9.05
C LEU A 355 -23.91 35.70 9.74
N GLY A 356 -23.92 34.42 9.39
CA GLY A 356 -24.95 33.48 9.87
C GLY A 356 -24.61 32.72 11.14
N GLY A 357 -23.37 32.40 11.38
CA GLY A 357 -22.90 31.63 12.55
C GLY A 357 -23.44 30.20 12.66
N SER A 358 -24.10 29.68 11.63
CA SER A 358 -24.69 28.35 11.62
C SER A 358 -24.06 27.48 10.52
N THR A 359 -23.95 26.17 10.79
CA THR A 359 -23.44 25.19 9.81
C THR A 359 -24.39 25.05 8.62
N VAL A 360 -23.87 25.20 7.41
CA VAL A 360 -24.60 24.87 6.17
C VAL A 360 -24.37 23.38 5.89
N TYR A 361 -25.45 22.66 5.58
CA TYR A 361 -25.40 21.25 5.19
C TYR A 361 -25.77 21.11 3.71
N GLY A 362 -24.83 20.64 2.88
CA GLY A 362 -24.99 20.62 1.43
C GLY A 362 -24.95 22.03 0.85
N GLY A 363 -25.82 22.30 -0.11
CA GLY A 363 -25.89 23.60 -0.78
C GLY A 363 -24.83 23.73 -1.87
N SER A 364 -24.65 24.96 -2.34
CA SER A 364 -23.72 25.28 -3.43
C SER A 364 -22.70 26.32 -2.97
N ASN A 365 -21.50 26.20 -3.49
CA ASN A 365 -20.47 27.24 -3.40
C ASN A 365 -20.79 28.37 -4.38
N LEU A 366 -20.89 29.58 -3.88
CA LEU A 366 -21.18 30.79 -4.68
C LEU A 366 -19.95 31.63 -4.96
N GLY A 367 -18.84 31.38 -4.25
CA GLY A 367 -17.63 32.13 -4.38
C GLY A 367 -16.59 31.80 -3.33
N GLN A 368 -15.45 32.44 -3.43
CA GLN A 368 -14.29 32.24 -2.58
C GLN A 368 -13.90 33.60 -1.95
N ILE A 369 -13.64 33.61 -0.65
CA ILE A 369 -13.28 34.79 0.11
C ILE A 369 -11.87 34.58 0.65
N TYR A 370 -10.92 35.31 0.07
CA TYR A 370 -9.50 35.20 0.41
C TYR A 370 -9.09 36.12 1.55
N PHE A 371 -9.78 37.28 1.65
CA PHE A 371 -9.51 38.29 2.68
C PHE A 371 -10.81 38.91 3.17
N VAL A 372 -10.80 39.32 4.43
CA VAL A 372 -11.89 40.06 5.10
C VAL A 372 -11.38 41.43 5.61
N ASN A 373 -12.28 42.36 5.69
CA ASN A 373 -12.06 43.63 6.37
C ASN A 373 -11.99 43.42 7.90
N PRO A 374 -11.46 44.38 8.68
CA PRO A 374 -11.42 44.27 10.15
C PRO A 374 -12.80 44.14 10.84
N ASP A 375 -13.88 44.51 10.13
CA ASP A 375 -15.26 44.38 10.59
C ASP A 375 -15.84 42.97 10.26
N GLY A 376 -15.07 42.08 9.65
CA GLY A 376 -15.48 40.73 9.26
C GLY A 376 -16.19 40.66 7.89
N SER A 377 -16.46 41.78 7.22
CA SER A 377 -17.05 41.76 5.89
C SER A 377 -16.06 41.26 4.83
N SER A 378 -16.55 40.63 3.73
CA SER A 378 -15.74 40.17 2.62
C SER A 378 -15.02 41.38 1.95
N ALA A 379 -13.71 41.29 1.81
CA ALA A 379 -12.92 42.28 1.11
C ALA A 379 -12.90 41.98 -0.41
N ARG A 380 -12.82 43.04 -1.22
CA ARG A 380 -12.74 42.94 -2.66
C ARG A 380 -11.42 43.50 -3.17
N PRO A 381 -10.76 42.84 -4.13
CA PRO A 381 -9.52 43.35 -4.69
C PRO A 381 -9.76 44.60 -5.52
N ILE A 382 -8.76 45.46 -5.57
CA ILE A 382 -8.72 46.70 -6.36
C ILE A 382 -8.69 46.34 -7.84
N ALA A 383 -9.61 46.84 -8.62
CA ALA A 383 -9.68 46.56 -10.06
C ALA A 383 -8.38 46.97 -10.76
N GLY A 384 -7.83 46.09 -11.60
CA GLY A 384 -6.60 46.35 -12.34
C GLY A 384 -5.30 46.27 -11.53
N CYS A 385 -5.36 45.84 -10.27
CA CYS A 385 -4.15 45.58 -9.48
C CYS A 385 -3.32 44.44 -10.10
N THR A 386 -2.02 44.64 -10.24
CA THR A 386 -1.06 43.62 -10.64
C THR A 386 -0.56 42.90 -9.39
N PRO A 387 -0.83 41.60 -9.23
CA PRO A 387 -0.44 40.87 -8.01
C PRO A 387 1.07 40.67 -7.97
N ARG A 388 1.63 40.64 -6.76
CA ARG A 388 2.99 40.19 -6.44
C ARG A 388 3.02 38.75 -5.95
N VAL A 389 1.88 38.25 -5.53
CA VAL A 389 1.70 36.89 -5.04
C VAL A 389 0.66 36.18 -5.90
N GLY A 390 1.04 35.01 -6.42
CA GLY A 390 0.17 34.22 -7.30
C GLY A 390 -0.05 34.89 -8.66
N PHE A 391 -1.12 34.50 -9.34
CA PHE A 391 -1.48 34.97 -10.69
C PHE A 391 -2.79 35.79 -10.73
N SER A 392 -3.44 35.98 -9.58
CA SER A 392 -4.68 36.75 -9.44
C SER A 392 -4.58 37.80 -8.34
N ALA A 393 -5.19 38.99 -8.56
CA ALA A 393 -5.26 40.05 -7.56
C ALA A 393 -5.94 39.60 -6.26
N GLU A 394 -6.79 38.57 -6.32
CA GLU A 394 -7.49 37.98 -5.17
C GLU A 394 -6.54 37.33 -4.16
N TYR A 395 -5.36 36.87 -4.58
CA TYR A 395 -4.39 36.16 -3.74
C TYR A 395 -3.42 37.10 -3.00
N ASP A 396 -3.31 38.34 -3.46
CA ASP A 396 -2.31 39.29 -2.94
C ASP A 396 -2.94 40.30 -1.98
N PRO A 397 -2.58 40.28 -0.69
CA PRO A 397 -3.11 41.28 0.26
C PRO A 397 -2.81 42.75 -0.14
N ASN A 398 -1.74 42.99 -0.94
CA ASN A 398 -1.40 44.31 -1.45
C ASN A 398 -2.39 44.85 -2.50
N CYS A 399 -3.21 43.96 -3.05
CA CYS A 399 -4.27 44.33 -4.00
C CYS A 399 -5.60 44.71 -3.33
N TYR A 400 -5.64 44.90 -2.02
CA TYR A 400 -6.83 45.32 -1.28
C TYR A 400 -6.64 46.70 -0.67
N ALA A 401 -7.76 47.39 -0.46
CA ALA A 401 -7.74 48.69 0.20
C ALA A 401 -7.72 48.50 1.74
N GLY A 402 -6.75 49.13 2.39
CA GLY A 402 -6.63 49.09 3.86
C GLY A 402 -5.99 47.81 4.39
N ASN A 403 -6.10 47.58 5.68
CA ASN A 403 -5.56 46.39 6.35
C ASN A 403 -6.59 45.28 6.28
N VAL A 404 -6.38 44.32 5.37
CA VAL A 404 -7.22 43.11 5.29
C VAL A 404 -6.59 41.98 6.09
N LEU A 405 -7.46 41.08 6.58
CA LEU A 405 -7.08 39.86 7.30
C LEU A 405 -7.27 38.67 6.37
N GLY A 406 -6.34 37.73 6.38
CA GLY A 406 -6.46 36.47 5.62
C GLY A 406 -7.67 35.66 6.10
N ALA A 407 -8.42 35.13 5.13
CA ALA A 407 -9.55 34.24 5.38
C ALA A 407 -9.20 32.85 4.82
N GLN A 408 -9.18 31.83 5.69
CA GLN A 408 -8.70 30.52 5.32
C GLN A 408 -9.50 29.42 6.00
N SER A 409 -9.73 28.34 5.26
CA SER A 409 -10.38 27.14 5.79
C SER A 409 -9.37 26.06 6.20
N TYR A 410 -9.84 25.15 7.05
CA TYR A 410 -9.26 23.85 7.27
C TYR A 410 -10.29 22.81 6.85
N ARG A 411 -10.04 22.11 5.73
CA ARG A 411 -10.94 21.14 5.16
C ARG A 411 -10.56 19.75 5.61
N HIS A 412 -11.52 19.02 6.12
CA HIS A 412 -11.38 17.61 6.48
C HIS A 412 -12.20 16.75 5.52
N THR A 413 -11.60 15.72 4.97
CA THR A 413 -12.30 14.67 4.22
C THR A 413 -12.18 13.37 5.00
N HIS A 414 -13.29 12.93 5.60
CA HIS A 414 -13.37 11.74 6.43
C HIS A 414 -13.62 10.51 5.58
N TYR A 415 -12.98 9.38 5.95
CA TYR A 415 -13.13 8.08 5.33
C TYR A 415 -13.30 7.04 6.43
N ASP A 416 -14.47 6.40 6.48
CA ASP A 416 -14.75 5.31 7.41
C ASP A 416 -15.15 4.08 6.60
N ASN A 417 -14.49 2.95 6.83
CA ASN A 417 -14.77 1.68 6.18
C ASN A 417 -14.95 0.61 7.26
N ASP A 418 -16.07 -0.10 7.23
CA ASP A 418 -16.35 -1.29 8.03
C ASP A 418 -16.52 -2.47 7.07
N ARG A 419 -15.64 -3.46 7.15
CA ARG A 419 -15.61 -4.66 6.31
C ARG A 419 -15.77 -5.90 7.15
N MET A 420 -16.60 -6.83 6.72
CA MET A 420 -16.74 -8.15 7.31
C MET A 420 -16.86 -9.21 6.21
N GLY A 421 -16.16 -10.33 6.39
CA GLY A 421 -16.21 -11.39 5.40
C GLY A 421 -15.99 -12.77 5.98
N VAL A 422 -16.35 -13.75 5.17
CA VAL A 422 -16.16 -15.18 5.45
C VAL A 422 -15.55 -15.84 4.22
N THR A 423 -14.54 -16.68 4.44
CA THR A 423 -13.98 -17.58 3.43
C THR A 423 -14.15 -19.01 3.85
N ALA A 424 -14.39 -19.92 2.91
CA ALA A 424 -14.36 -21.35 3.14
C ALA A 424 -13.64 -22.04 1.97
N ASP A 425 -12.77 -22.99 2.29
CA ASP A 425 -11.97 -23.73 1.32
C ASP A 425 -11.98 -25.22 1.65
N VAL A 426 -11.98 -26.04 0.61
CA VAL A 426 -11.80 -27.49 0.70
C VAL A 426 -10.68 -27.91 -0.23
N GLU A 427 -9.89 -28.88 0.19
CA GLU A 427 -8.87 -29.55 -0.59
C GLU A 427 -9.04 -31.06 -0.43
N TRP A 428 -9.04 -31.77 -1.54
CA TRP A 428 -9.12 -33.22 -1.52
C TRP A 428 -8.08 -33.83 -2.43
N ARG A 429 -7.15 -34.61 -1.83
CA ARG A 429 -6.09 -35.32 -2.53
C ARG A 429 -6.48 -36.77 -2.74
N GLN A 430 -6.46 -37.22 -3.97
CA GLN A 430 -6.78 -38.57 -4.37
C GLN A 430 -5.81 -39.08 -5.44
N THR A 431 -5.43 -40.34 -5.32
CA THR A 431 -4.61 -41.01 -6.36
C THR A 431 -5.52 -41.92 -7.20
N PHE A 432 -5.59 -41.65 -8.49
CA PHE A 432 -6.31 -42.48 -9.48
C PHE A 432 -5.30 -43.17 -10.40
N GLY A 433 -4.99 -44.43 -10.12
CA GLY A 433 -3.96 -45.18 -10.83
C GLY A 433 -2.57 -44.59 -10.61
N SER A 434 -1.96 -43.97 -11.61
CA SER A 434 -0.68 -43.25 -11.53
C SER A 434 -0.79 -41.74 -11.46
N VAL A 435 -2.00 -41.22 -11.32
CA VAL A 435 -2.26 -39.78 -11.29
C VAL A 435 -2.68 -39.36 -9.89
N ASP A 436 -1.91 -38.44 -9.30
CA ASP A 436 -2.26 -37.79 -8.04
C ASP A 436 -3.02 -36.49 -8.34
N ASN A 437 -4.29 -36.46 -7.97
CA ASN A 437 -5.14 -35.27 -8.10
C ASN A 437 -5.26 -34.53 -6.78
N THR A 438 -5.24 -33.20 -6.87
CA THR A 438 -5.57 -32.28 -5.79
C THR A 438 -6.71 -31.38 -6.26
N ILE A 439 -7.92 -31.69 -5.84
CA ILE A 439 -9.11 -30.89 -6.13
C ILE A 439 -9.25 -29.86 -5.03
N ARG A 440 -9.34 -28.59 -5.42
CA ARG A 440 -9.59 -27.47 -4.51
C ARG A 440 -10.87 -26.74 -4.91
N GLY A 441 -11.58 -26.24 -3.93
CA GLY A 441 -12.72 -25.36 -4.16
C GLY A 441 -12.96 -24.46 -2.97
N GLY A 442 -13.56 -23.33 -3.21
CA GLY A 442 -13.85 -22.43 -2.12
C GLY A 442 -14.81 -21.31 -2.49
N LEU A 443 -15.19 -20.58 -1.48
CA LEU A 443 -16.06 -19.42 -1.56
C LEU A 443 -15.53 -18.28 -0.71
N TRP A 444 -15.92 -17.08 -1.09
CA TRP A 444 -15.70 -15.85 -0.35
C TRP A 444 -16.96 -15.00 -0.43
N VAL A 445 -17.36 -14.44 0.71
CA VAL A 445 -18.46 -13.49 0.83
C VAL A 445 -17.99 -12.35 1.71
N GLU A 446 -18.18 -11.12 1.25
CA GLU A 446 -17.80 -9.91 1.99
C GLU A 446 -18.88 -8.84 1.90
N LYS A 447 -18.97 -8.04 2.95
CA LYS A 447 -19.74 -6.79 2.99
C LYS A 447 -18.83 -5.66 3.42
N LEU A 448 -18.86 -4.57 2.67
CA LEU A 448 -18.18 -3.34 2.98
C LEU A 448 -19.19 -2.19 3.08
N ASP A 449 -19.30 -1.59 4.25
CA ASP A 449 -19.96 -0.32 4.48
C ASP A 449 -18.89 0.79 4.53
N ARG A 450 -18.99 1.77 3.64
CA ARG A 450 -18.07 2.91 3.57
C ARG A 450 -18.84 4.21 3.72
N SER A 451 -18.31 5.16 4.48
CA SER A 451 -18.77 6.55 4.46
C SER A 451 -17.66 7.50 4.05
N ALA A 452 -18.03 8.52 3.28
CA ALA A 452 -17.16 9.63 2.92
C ALA A 452 -17.90 10.93 3.25
N ARG A 453 -17.25 11.81 4.01
CA ARG A 453 -17.82 13.10 4.40
C ARG A 453 -16.77 14.18 4.27
N ARG A 454 -17.16 15.36 3.78
CA ARG A 454 -16.28 16.52 3.72
C ARG A 454 -16.89 17.68 4.51
N ASP A 455 -16.10 18.20 5.47
CA ASP A 455 -16.45 19.38 6.24
C ASP A 455 -15.34 20.44 6.20
N TRP A 456 -15.77 21.68 6.36
CA TRP A 456 -14.97 22.87 6.25
C TRP A 456 -15.04 23.67 7.54
N HIS A 457 -13.89 23.98 8.08
CA HIS A 457 -13.73 24.71 9.35
C HIS A 457 -13.00 26.01 9.08
N ARG A 458 -13.27 27.03 9.88
CA ARG A 458 -12.54 28.30 9.83
C ARG A 458 -11.23 28.16 10.61
N LEU A 459 -10.12 28.61 10.04
CA LEU A 459 -8.91 28.86 10.81
C LEU A 459 -9.09 30.06 11.72
N LEU A 460 -8.67 29.92 12.98
CA LEU A 460 -8.79 30.97 13.99
C LEU A 460 -7.63 31.96 13.95
N ASN A 461 -6.42 31.46 13.66
CA ASN A 461 -5.16 32.21 13.71
C ASN A 461 -4.42 32.14 12.37
N VAL A 462 -5.04 32.64 11.29
CA VAL A 462 -4.46 32.59 9.93
C VAL A 462 -3.03 33.13 9.95
N GLY A 463 -2.09 32.36 9.42
CA GLY A 463 -0.66 32.69 9.36
C GLY A 463 0.13 32.46 10.65
N GLN A 464 -0.48 31.98 11.72
CA GLN A 464 0.20 31.71 13.01
C GLN A 464 0.24 30.22 13.36
N ASP A 465 -0.92 29.57 13.28
CA ASP A 465 -1.07 28.13 13.56
C ASP A 465 -2.27 27.56 12.78
N ILE A 466 -2.52 26.25 12.94
CA ILE A 466 -3.66 25.55 12.33
C ILE A 466 -4.82 25.32 13.31
N ALA A 467 -4.92 26.16 14.35
CA ALA A 467 -6.09 26.14 15.25
C ALA A 467 -7.34 26.53 14.47
N PHE A 468 -8.38 25.75 14.60
CA PHE A 468 -9.61 25.91 13.84
C PHE A 468 -10.85 25.81 14.71
N ASP A 469 -11.94 26.38 14.23
CA ASP A 469 -13.24 26.23 14.87
C ASP A 469 -13.71 24.77 14.73
N HIS A 470 -13.97 24.11 15.85
CA HIS A 470 -14.39 22.70 15.82
C HIS A 470 -15.81 22.52 15.25
N GLN A 471 -16.64 23.58 15.23
CA GLN A 471 -17.90 23.55 14.52
C GLN A 471 -17.65 23.88 13.05
N PRO A 472 -17.95 22.97 12.10
CA PRO A 472 -17.80 23.28 10.68
C PRO A 472 -18.79 24.37 10.27
N TYR A 473 -18.35 25.31 9.46
CA TYR A 473 -19.28 26.26 8.85
C TYR A 473 -19.99 25.66 7.64
N TRP A 474 -19.37 24.62 7.00
CA TRP A 474 -19.95 23.92 5.88
C TRP A 474 -19.67 22.42 5.97
N VAL A 475 -20.72 21.59 5.85
CA VAL A 475 -20.63 20.16 5.54
C VAL A 475 -21.04 20.00 4.09
N GLN A 476 -20.05 19.84 3.21
CA GLN A 476 -20.25 19.88 1.76
C GLN A 476 -21.05 18.66 1.29
N PHE A 477 -20.66 17.47 1.72
CA PHE A 477 -21.38 16.23 1.42
C PHE A 477 -21.17 15.17 2.50
N GLU A 478 -22.08 14.19 2.52
CA GLU A 478 -21.92 12.92 3.20
C GLU A 478 -22.52 11.82 2.32
N ASP A 479 -21.66 10.88 1.89
CA ASP A 479 -22.05 9.74 1.08
C ASP A 479 -21.87 8.45 1.87
N LYS A 480 -22.82 7.51 1.70
CA LYS A 480 -22.76 6.16 2.25
C LYS A 480 -22.74 5.15 1.11
N TYR A 481 -21.75 4.32 1.08
CA TYR A 481 -21.57 3.26 0.11
C TYR A 481 -21.80 1.91 0.76
N LYS A 482 -22.38 0.98 0.02
CA LYS A 482 -22.46 -0.44 0.36
C LYS A 482 -21.90 -1.24 -0.80
N VAL A 483 -21.06 -2.21 -0.47
CA VAL A 483 -20.50 -3.16 -1.42
C VAL A 483 -20.70 -4.57 -0.87
N ASP A 484 -21.43 -5.39 -1.62
CA ASP A 484 -21.64 -6.80 -1.34
C ASP A 484 -20.88 -7.62 -2.39
N GLU A 485 -19.98 -8.50 -1.93
CA GLU A 485 -19.06 -9.24 -2.80
C GLU A 485 -19.17 -10.73 -2.57
N GLN A 486 -19.07 -11.50 -3.66
CA GLN A 486 -19.04 -12.95 -3.64
C GLN A 486 -18.06 -13.48 -4.68
N MET A 487 -17.35 -14.56 -4.34
CA MET A 487 -16.47 -15.27 -5.27
C MET A 487 -16.56 -16.77 -5.01
N TYR A 488 -16.56 -17.53 -6.09
CA TYR A 488 -16.49 -19.00 -6.07
C TYR A 488 -15.35 -19.46 -6.97
N TYR A 489 -14.67 -20.51 -6.57
CA TYR A 489 -13.67 -21.15 -7.41
C TYR A 489 -13.66 -22.66 -7.25
N VAL A 490 -13.20 -23.35 -8.31
CA VAL A 490 -12.85 -24.76 -8.30
C VAL A 490 -11.58 -24.95 -9.15
N GLU A 491 -10.68 -25.82 -8.71
CA GLU A 491 -9.45 -26.16 -9.40
C GLU A 491 -9.09 -27.62 -9.22
N ASP A 492 -8.58 -28.27 -10.26
CA ASP A 492 -7.92 -29.56 -10.17
C ASP A 492 -6.45 -29.45 -10.61
N VAL A 493 -5.57 -30.05 -9.83
CA VAL A 493 -4.14 -30.20 -10.12
C VAL A 493 -3.79 -31.67 -10.20
N ALA A 494 -3.62 -32.16 -11.41
CA ALA A 494 -3.26 -33.54 -11.71
C ALA A 494 -1.74 -33.68 -11.87
N ARG A 495 -1.11 -34.59 -11.10
CA ARG A 495 0.32 -34.93 -11.19
C ARG A 495 0.51 -36.32 -11.72
N PHE A 496 1.34 -36.49 -12.74
CA PHE A 496 1.60 -37.77 -13.37
C PHE A 496 3.09 -37.86 -13.79
N GLY A 497 3.85 -38.63 -13.03
CA GLY A 497 5.30 -38.70 -13.20
C GLY A 497 5.97 -37.34 -13.07
N PRO A 498 6.77 -36.89 -14.08
CA PRO A 498 7.44 -35.58 -14.03
C PRO A 498 6.53 -34.40 -14.42
N PHE A 499 5.26 -34.61 -14.70
CA PHE A 499 4.35 -33.65 -15.23
C PHE A 499 3.29 -33.26 -14.20
N SER A 500 2.84 -32.00 -14.22
CA SER A 500 1.66 -31.56 -13.52
C SER A 500 0.82 -30.68 -14.45
N ALA A 501 -0.47 -30.88 -14.47
CA ALA A 501 -1.43 -30.06 -15.16
C ALA A 501 -2.43 -29.47 -14.17
N ARG A 502 -2.81 -28.24 -14.40
CA ARG A 502 -3.77 -27.49 -13.59
C ARG A 502 -4.86 -26.91 -14.46
N VAL A 503 -6.09 -27.01 -14.01
CA VAL A 503 -7.24 -26.33 -14.61
C VAL A 503 -8.14 -25.83 -13.49
N GLY A 504 -8.56 -24.58 -13.59
CA GLY A 504 -9.47 -23.99 -12.59
C GLY A 504 -10.32 -22.90 -13.20
N VAL A 505 -11.42 -22.62 -12.54
CA VAL A 505 -12.37 -21.57 -12.86
C VAL A 505 -12.75 -20.81 -11.59
N LYS A 506 -12.84 -19.48 -11.68
CA LYS A 506 -13.41 -18.64 -10.62
C LYS A 506 -14.38 -17.61 -11.22
N GLN A 507 -15.27 -17.10 -10.39
CA GLN A 507 -16.21 -16.05 -10.80
C GLN A 507 -16.48 -15.10 -9.63
N PHE A 508 -16.57 -13.80 -9.95
CA PHE A 508 -16.89 -12.72 -9.03
C PHE A 508 -18.26 -12.13 -9.30
N PHE A 509 -18.92 -11.71 -8.22
CA PHE A 509 -20.17 -10.96 -8.21
C PHE A 509 -19.99 -9.82 -7.21
N VAL A 510 -20.17 -8.58 -7.65
CA VAL A 510 -19.97 -7.37 -6.84
C VAL A 510 -21.15 -6.44 -7.09
N ASP A 511 -21.97 -6.23 -6.07
CA ASP A 511 -23.11 -5.32 -6.07
C ASP A 511 -22.74 -4.08 -5.24
N GLN A 512 -22.92 -2.87 -5.80
CA GLN A 512 -22.53 -1.64 -5.16
C GLN A 512 -23.66 -0.62 -5.16
N SER A 513 -23.74 0.20 -4.11
CA SER A 513 -24.66 1.32 -4.05
C SER A 513 -24.06 2.50 -3.33
N ARG A 514 -24.47 3.72 -3.71
CA ARG A 514 -24.19 4.97 -2.99
C ARG A 514 -25.49 5.69 -2.66
N ASN A 515 -25.60 6.15 -1.42
CA ASN A 515 -26.63 7.09 -0.96
C ASN A 515 -25.98 8.39 -0.54
N ARG A 516 -26.32 9.49 -1.16
CA ARG A 516 -25.96 10.84 -0.69
C ARG A 516 -26.92 11.27 0.42
N VAL A 517 -26.38 11.46 1.62
CA VAL A 517 -27.14 11.84 2.85
C VAL A 517 -27.18 13.36 3.01
N ILE A 518 -26.05 14.03 2.69
CA ILE A 518 -25.91 15.48 2.70
C ILE A 518 -25.49 15.92 1.32
N GLY A 519 -26.13 16.95 0.78
CA GLY A 519 -26.08 17.39 -0.61
C GLY A 519 -27.38 17.07 -1.33
N ALA A 520 -27.41 17.16 -2.66
CA ALA A 520 -28.56 16.72 -3.45
C ALA A 520 -28.78 15.22 -3.23
N SER A 521 -29.96 14.83 -2.70
CA SER A 521 -30.28 13.45 -2.41
C SER A 521 -30.23 12.61 -3.68
N GLU A 522 -29.42 11.56 -3.68
CA GLU A 522 -29.21 10.69 -4.81
C GLU A 522 -28.94 9.25 -4.36
N HIS A 523 -29.50 8.30 -5.08
CA HIS A 523 -29.24 6.87 -4.92
C HIS A 523 -28.74 6.30 -6.24
N VAL A 524 -27.54 5.73 -6.24
CA VAL A 524 -26.90 5.17 -7.43
C VAL A 524 -26.49 3.74 -7.15
N THR A 525 -26.65 2.85 -8.10
CA THR A 525 -26.26 1.45 -8.02
C THR A 525 -25.41 1.05 -9.22
N SER A 526 -24.48 0.14 -9.03
CA SER A 526 -23.70 -0.52 -10.06
C SER A 526 -23.50 -1.98 -9.69
N ASP A 527 -23.53 -2.87 -10.66
CA ASP A 527 -23.14 -4.27 -10.50
C ASP A 527 -21.97 -4.61 -11.42
N SER A 528 -21.10 -5.47 -10.95
CA SER A 528 -19.98 -6.01 -11.69
C SER A 528 -19.98 -7.53 -11.58
N ARG A 529 -19.99 -8.20 -12.71
CA ARG A 529 -19.91 -9.67 -12.78
C ARG A 529 -18.79 -10.05 -13.72
N SER A 530 -17.90 -10.92 -13.24
CA SER A 530 -16.96 -11.51 -14.17
C SER A 530 -17.63 -12.62 -14.98
N ASP A 531 -17.15 -12.84 -16.21
CA ASP A 531 -17.30 -14.13 -16.83
C ASP A 531 -16.61 -15.21 -15.97
N PRO A 532 -16.90 -16.51 -16.19
CA PRO A 532 -16.09 -17.58 -15.60
C PRO A 532 -14.63 -17.44 -16.02
N LEU A 533 -13.76 -16.99 -15.10
CA LEU A 533 -12.35 -16.71 -15.34
C LEU A 533 -11.55 -18.03 -15.33
N LEU A 534 -10.99 -18.38 -16.46
CA LEU A 534 -10.22 -19.60 -16.64
C LEU A 534 -8.78 -19.40 -16.16
N SER A 535 -8.25 -20.40 -15.45
CA SER A 535 -6.82 -20.52 -15.12
C SER A 535 -6.35 -21.93 -15.46
N THR A 536 -5.34 -22.04 -16.34
CA THR A 536 -4.75 -23.31 -16.72
C THR A 536 -3.24 -23.27 -16.62
N GLY A 537 -2.61 -24.41 -16.45
CA GLY A 537 -1.17 -24.44 -16.40
C GLY A 537 -0.59 -25.84 -16.48
N PHE A 538 0.68 -25.89 -16.85
CA PHE A 538 1.43 -27.12 -17.02
C PHE A 538 2.82 -26.94 -16.44
N THR A 539 3.34 -27.96 -15.73
CA THR A 539 4.72 -27.99 -15.29
C THR A 539 5.36 -29.32 -15.72
N TRP A 540 6.66 -29.28 -16.00
CA TRP A 540 7.48 -30.43 -16.34
C TRP A 540 8.83 -30.39 -15.63
N ALA A 541 9.12 -31.44 -14.87
CA ALA A 541 10.42 -31.68 -14.25
C ALA A 541 11.26 -32.61 -15.15
N PRO A 542 12.22 -32.07 -15.94
CA PRO A 542 12.91 -32.82 -17.02
C PRO A 542 13.98 -33.80 -16.52
N GLY A 543 13.99 -34.19 -15.25
CA GLY A 543 14.96 -35.10 -14.64
C GLY A 543 16.28 -34.44 -14.21
N VAL A 544 16.42 -33.13 -14.38
CA VAL A 544 17.50 -32.34 -13.79
C VAL A 544 17.04 -31.94 -12.40
N GLU A 545 17.83 -32.30 -11.38
CA GLU A 545 17.49 -32.03 -9.98
C GLU A 545 17.19 -30.55 -9.74
N GLY A 546 16.02 -30.27 -9.15
CA GLY A 546 15.56 -28.90 -8.81
C GLY A 546 15.12 -28.07 -10.02
N MET A 547 15.12 -28.61 -11.25
CA MET A 547 14.69 -27.90 -12.45
C MET A 547 13.23 -28.20 -12.78
N GLU A 548 12.50 -27.14 -13.12
CA GLU A 548 11.11 -27.21 -13.58
C GLU A 548 10.89 -26.21 -14.72
N LEU A 549 10.18 -26.65 -15.75
CA LEU A 549 9.62 -25.82 -16.81
C LEU A 549 8.13 -25.61 -16.52
N PHE A 550 7.60 -24.44 -16.80
CA PHE A 550 6.19 -24.15 -16.60
C PHE A 550 5.61 -23.31 -17.73
N ALA A 551 4.32 -23.47 -17.94
CA ALA A 551 3.51 -22.63 -18.81
C ALA A 551 2.14 -22.43 -18.17
N GLY A 552 1.59 -21.23 -18.26
CA GLY A 552 0.31 -20.89 -17.68
C GLY A 552 -0.47 -19.87 -18.49
N PHE A 553 -1.78 -19.96 -18.38
CA PHE A 553 -2.74 -18.96 -18.84
C PHE A 553 -3.69 -18.64 -17.71
N SER A 554 -4.01 -17.37 -17.50
CA SER A 554 -4.99 -16.94 -16.52
C SER A 554 -5.75 -15.71 -16.98
N GLN A 555 -7.03 -15.67 -16.63
CA GLN A 555 -7.89 -14.51 -16.78
C GLN A 555 -8.06 -13.85 -15.42
N ASN A 556 -7.89 -12.53 -15.38
CA ASN A 556 -8.06 -11.70 -14.19
C ASN A 556 -9.18 -10.68 -14.41
N PHE A 557 -9.70 -10.13 -13.34
CA PHE A 557 -10.85 -9.24 -13.31
C PHE A 557 -10.64 -8.14 -12.29
N ALA A 558 -11.11 -6.92 -12.60
CA ALA A 558 -11.35 -5.91 -11.58
C ALA A 558 -12.78 -5.37 -11.73
N ALA A 559 -13.47 -5.31 -10.59
CA ALA A 559 -14.78 -4.70 -10.49
C ALA A 559 -14.72 -3.19 -10.78
N ILE A 560 -15.85 -2.60 -11.17
CA ILE A 560 -15.97 -1.15 -11.30
C ILE A 560 -15.66 -0.52 -9.94
N PRO A 561 -14.68 0.40 -9.83
CA PRO A 561 -14.32 1.02 -8.56
C PRO A 561 -15.48 1.80 -7.96
N SER A 562 -15.67 1.74 -6.64
CA SER A 562 -16.75 2.47 -5.96
C SER A 562 -16.68 4.00 -6.13
N GLY A 563 -15.51 4.54 -6.49
CA GLY A 563 -15.32 5.95 -6.85
C GLY A 563 -16.17 6.40 -8.04
N VAL A 564 -16.47 5.49 -8.98
CA VAL A 564 -17.35 5.76 -10.14
C VAL A 564 -18.75 6.17 -9.69
N LEU A 565 -19.25 5.61 -8.57
CA LEU A 565 -20.55 5.98 -8.00
C LEU A 565 -20.56 7.39 -7.39
N GLY A 566 -19.39 8.01 -7.20
CA GLY A 566 -19.25 9.40 -6.73
C GLY A 566 -19.67 10.43 -7.77
N GLU A 567 -19.80 10.02 -9.04
CA GLU A 567 -20.21 10.88 -10.14
C GLU A 567 -21.63 11.40 -9.96
N THR A 568 -21.84 12.68 -10.26
CA THR A 568 -23.12 13.37 -10.03
C THR A 568 -24.20 13.02 -11.04
N ASP A 569 -23.82 12.52 -12.23
CA ASP A 569 -24.76 12.10 -13.26
C ASP A 569 -24.74 10.58 -13.50
N PRO A 570 -25.74 9.83 -12.97
CA PRO A 570 -25.85 8.40 -13.16
C PRO A 570 -25.91 7.92 -14.61
N GLN A 571 -26.25 8.81 -15.56
CA GLN A 571 -26.28 8.47 -17.00
C GLN A 571 -24.85 8.30 -17.55
N ARG A 572 -23.87 8.93 -16.91
CA ARG A 572 -22.50 9.01 -17.43
C ARG A 572 -21.65 7.78 -17.18
N PHE A 573 -22.11 6.84 -16.33
CA PHE A 573 -21.39 5.56 -16.09
C PHE A 573 -22.21 4.31 -16.38
N ARG A 574 -23.42 4.42 -16.95
CA ARG A 574 -24.29 3.27 -17.28
C ARG A 574 -23.65 2.26 -18.24
N ASN A 575 -22.66 2.68 -18.99
CA ASN A 575 -21.98 1.86 -19.99
C ASN A 575 -20.55 1.49 -19.55
N VAL A 576 -20.20 1.71 -18.28
CA VAL A 576 -18.88 1.29 -17.77
C VAL A 576 -18.91 -0.20 -17.49
N GLU A 577 -17.99 -0.93 -18.09
CA GLU A 577 -17.79 -2.37 -17.91
C GLU A 577 -16.60 -2.64 -16.98
N PRO A 578 -16.61 -3.75 -16.26
CA PRO A 578 -15.46 -4.17 -15.46
C PRO A 578 -14.19 -4.37 -16.31
N GLU A 579 -13.06 -4.14 -15.68
CA GLU A 579 -11.76 -4.34 -16.33
C GLU A 579 -11.37 -5.82 -16.35
N THR A 580 -10.72 -6.28 -17.42
CA THR A 580 -10.30 -7.67 -17.58
C THR A 580 -8.85 -7.76 -18.08
N ALA A 581 -8.14 -8.82 -17.70
CA ALA A 581 -6.80 -9.07 -18.21
C ALA A 581 -6.59 -10.57 -18.49
N ASP A 582 -6.03 -10.86 -19.67
CA ASP A 582 -5.55 -12.17 -20.05
C ASP A 582 -4.02 -12.21 -19.89
N ASN A 583 -3.49 -13.21 -19.19
CA ASN A 583 -2.07 -13.39 -18.96
C ASN A 583 -1.61 -14.75 -19.47
N ILE A 584 -0.55 -14.77 -20.28
CA ILE A 584 0.15 -15.97 -20.73
C ILE A 584 1.60 -15.90 -20.24
N GLU A 585 2.08 -16.98 -19.65
CA GLU A 585 3.44 -17.10 -19.14
C GLU A 585 4.07 -18.41 -19.55
N VAL A 586 5.37 -18.37 -19.85
CA VAL A 586 6.23 -19.54 -20.04
C VAL A 586 7.54 -19.28 -19.31
N GLY A 587 7.99 -20.25 -18.54
CA GLY A 587 9.22 -20.06 -17.79
C GLY A 587 9.94 -21.35 -17.42
N MET A 588 11.09 -21.13 -16.81
CA MET A 588 11.96 -22.16 -16.23
C MET A 588 12.41 -21.69 -14.85
N ARG A 589 12.52 -22.60 -13.92
CA ARG A 589 13.13 -22.35 -12.61
C ARG A 589 14.01 -23.51 -12.19
N ILE A 590 15.09 -23.20 -11.49
CA ILE A 590 16.03 -24.14 -10.88
C ILE A 590 16.20 -23.75 -9.42
N SER A 591 16.01 -24.71 -8.52
CA SER A 591 16.27 -24.57 -7.09
C SER A 591 17.09 -25.76 -6.61
N ARG A 592 18.40 -25.59 -6.63
CA ARG A 592 19.36 -26.58 -6.19
C ARG A 592 20.59 -25.90 -5.64
N TRP A 593 20.88 -26.14 -4.35
CA TRP A 593 22.10 -25.59 -3.76
C TRP A 593 23.35 -25.93 -4.60
N PRO A 594 24.26 -24.97 -4.88
CA PRO A 594 24.27 -23.56 -4.42
C PRO A 594 23.52 -22.60 -5.35
N LEU A 595 22.84 -23.09 -6.39
CA LEU A 595 22.24 -22.32 -7.48
C LEU A 595 20.73 -22.19 -7.32
N THR A 596 20.22 -20.99 -7.49
CA THR A 596 18.82 -20.71 -7.76
C THR A 596 18.71 -19.82 -9.00
N ALA A 597 17.80 -20.15 -9.92
CA ALA A 597 17.56 -19.32 -11.09
C ALA A 597 16.11 -19.44 -11.58
N SER A 598 15.61 -18.40 -12.17
CA SER A 598 14.34 -18.41 -12.89
C SER A 598 14.38 -17.49 -14.09
N VAL A 599 13.65 -17.85 -15.14
CA VAL A 599 13.39 -17.02 -16.31
C VAL A 599 11.93 -17.18 -16.67
N THR A 600 11.21 -16.07 -16.82
CA THR A 600 9.80 -16.03 -17.22
C THR A 600 9.62 -15.08 -18.38
N LEU A 601 8.97 -15.53 -19.43
CA LEU A 601 8.44 -14.72 -20.53
C LEU A 601 6.94 -14.57 -20.29
N TYR A 602 6.40 -13.38 -20.47
CA TYR A 602 4.99 -13.12 -20.28
C TYR A 602 4.41 -12.19 -21.34
N ASN A 603 3.12 -12.35 -21.59
CA ASN A 603 2.27 -11.43 -22.34
C ASN A 603 0.99 -11.23 -21.55
N ILE A 604 0.64 -9.97 -21.26
CA ILE A 604 -0.59 -9.59 -20.60
C ILE A 604 -1.32 -8.61 -21.50
N LYS A 605 -2.60 -8.87 -21.74
CA LYS A 605 -3.51 -7.96 -22.43
C LYS A 605 -4.60 -7.53 -21.45
N PHE A 606 -4.68 -6.26 -21.18
CA PHE A 606 -5.64 -5.62 -20.31
C PHE A 606 -6.62 -4.82 -21.16
N ASP A 607 -7.90 -5.14 -21.06
CA ASP A 607 -8.98 -4.53 -21.82
C ASP A 607 -9.99 -3.82 -20.88
N ASN A 608 -10.84 -2.97 -21.46
CA ASN A 608 -11.88 -2.21 -20.76
C ASN A 608 -11.35 -1.28 -19.66
N ARG A 609 -10.19 -0.67 -19.88
CA ARG A 609 -9.59 0.24 -18.89
C ARG A 609 -10.54 1.37 -18.53
N ILE A 610 -10.86 1.52 -17.24
CA ILE A 610 -11.70 2.60 -16.72
C ILE A 610 -10.86 3.85 -16.55
N VAL A 611 -11.26 4.95 -17.18
CA VAL A 611 -10.56 6.24 -17.14
C VAL A 611 -11.55 7.33 -16.71
N TYR A 612 -11.10 8.19 -15.79
CA TYR A 612 -11.84 9.40 -15.43
C TYR A 612 -11.49 10.53 -16.40
N LEU A 613 -12.49 11.15 -16.97
CA LEU A 613 -12.41 12.26 -17.91
C LEU A 613 -12.99 13.51 -17.26
N PRO A 614 -12.16 14.47 -16.81
CA PRO A 614 -12.68 15.71 -16.22
C PRO A 614 -13.47 16.53 -17.26
N ALA A 615 -14.59 17.12 -16.87
CA ALA A 615 -15.39 17.99 -17.71
C ALA A 615 -14.66 19.32 -17.94
N GLY A 616 -14.03 19.43 -19.09
CA GLY A 616 -13.26 20.61 -19.51
C GLY A 616 -11.87 20.67 -18.87
N PHE A 617 -10.90 21.17 -19.62
CA PHE A 617 -9.58 21.51 -19.10
C PHE A 617 -9.71 22.76 -18.24
N VAL A 618 -10.01 22.60 -16.97
CA VAL A 618 -9.84 23.68 -15.99
C VAL A 618 -8.37 23.69 -15.63
N SER A 619 -7.66 24.75 -15.99
CA SER A 619 -6.31 24.99 -15.50
C SER A 619 -6.37 25.28 -14.00
N GLY A 620 -6.19 24.26 -13.19
CA GLY A 620 -6.19 24.34 -11.74
C GLY A 620 -6.64 23.04 -11.11
N ILE A 621 -6.24 22.80 -9.86
CA ILE A 621 -6.73 21.67 -9.10
C ILE A 621 -8.18 21.98 -8.73
N ASP A 622 -9.12 21.09 -9.09
CA ASP A 622 -10.50 21.17 -8.61
C ASP A 622 -10.58 20.76 -7.15
N TYR A 623 -10.29 21.70 -6.28
CA TYR A 623 -10.29 21.46 -4.84
C TYR A 623 -11.70 21.32 -4.24
N LEU A 624 -12.74 21.75 -4.96
CA LEU A 624 -14.11 21.65 -4.49
C LEU A 624 -14.77 20.33 -4.91
N GLY A 625 -14.20 19.64 -5.92
CA GLY A 625 -14.80 18.45 -6.51
C GLY A 625 -16.14 18.78 -7.19
N GLU A 626 -16.23 19.97 -7.80
CA GLU A 626 -17.46 20.47 -8.44
C GLU A 626 -17.45 20.29 -9.97
N THR A 627 -16.30 19.91 -10.54
CA THR A 627 -16.24 19.63 -11.97
C THR A 627 -16.77 18.23 -12.23
N ASP A 628 -17.87 18.19 -12.97
CA ASP A 628 -18.44 16.95 -13.47
C ASP A 628 -17.46 16.29 -14.44
N GLY A 629 -16.94 15.13 -14.09
CA GLY A 629 -16.19 14.25 -14.98
C GLY A 629 -17.05 13.11 -15.49
N VAL A 630 -16.50 12.29 -16.36
CA VAL A 630 -17.14 11.08 -16.87
C VAL A 630 -16.19 9.91 -16.68
N TYR A 631 -16.70 8.79 -16.19
CA TYR A 631 -15.97 7.52 -16.23
C TYR A 631 -16.35 6.75 -17.48
N GLU A 632 -15.38 6.30 -18.22
CA GLU A 632 -15.59 5.50 -19.42
C GLU A 632 -14.56 4.40 -19.54
N ASN A 633 -14.94 3.29 -20.19
CA ASN A 633 -14.00 2.29 -20.63
C ASN A 633 -13.25 2.82 -21.86
N PHE A 634 -11.93 2.77 -21.79
CA PHE A 634 -11.13 3.36 -22.84
C PHE A 634 -9.86 2.55 -23.13
N GLY A 635 -9.85 1.90 -24.31
CA GLY A 635 -8.70 1.15 -24.78
C GLY A 635 -8.24 0.08 -23.81
N GLY A 636 -6.94 -0.08 -23.71
CA GLY A 636 -6.32 -1.08 -22.84
C GLY A 636 -4.84 -0.85 -22.67
N VAL A 637 -4.15 -1.88 -22.15
CA VAL A 637 -2.70 -1.94 -22.05
C VAL A 637 -2.24 -3.32 -22.49
N GLU A 638 -1.21 -3.38 -23.31
CA GLU A 638 -0.48 -4.62 -23.60
C GLU A 638 0.89 -4.56 -22.94
N SER A 639 1.21 -5.58 -22.15
CA SER A 639 2.49 -5.70 -21.46
C SER A 639 3.20 -6.99 -21.83
N ASN A 640 4.39 -6.87 -22.43
CA ASN A 640 5.23 -8.00 -22.82
C ASN A 640 6.57 -7.89 -22.11
N GLY A 641 7.09 -9.00 -21.60
CA GLY A 641 8.36 -8.91 -20.93
C GLY A 641 9.07 -10.22 -20.66
N LEU A 642 10.26 -10.03 -20.11
CA LEU A 642 11.13 -11.07 -19.60
C LEU A 642 11.54 -10.70 -18.18
N GLU A 643 11.38 -11.64 -17.28
CA GLU A 643 11.91 -11.57 -15.91
C GLU A 643 12.90 -12.69 -15.70
N ALA A 644 14.08 -12.35 -15.18
CA ALA A 644 15.12 -13.31 -14.86
C ALA A 644 15.65 -13.05 -13.46
N ALA A 645 15.80 -14.11 -12.68
CA ALA A 645 16.43 -14.06 -11.37
C ALA A 645 17.53 -15.11 -11.29
N PHE A 646 18.59 -14.77 -10.60
CA PHE A 646 19.72 -15.65 -10.35
C PHE A 646 20.23 -15.44 -8.94
N GLY A 647 20.46 -16.52 -8.20
CA GLY A 647 21.10 -16.52 -6.89
C GLY A 647 22.16 -17.62 -6.81
N TYR A 648 23.28 -17.30 -6.20
CA TYR A 648 24.36 -18.24 -5.95
C TYR A 648 24.94 -18.04 -4.57
N GLY A 649 25.04 -19.11 -3.78
CA GLY A 649 25.62 -19.13 -2.44
C GLY A 649 26.92 -19.94 -2.39
N TRP A 650 27.90 -19.44 -1.63
CA TRP A 650 29.14 -20.16 -1.36
C TRP A 650 29.19 -20.67 0.08
N ASP A 651 29.89 -21.75 0.32
CA ASP A 651 30.05 -22.32 1.67
C ASP A 651 30.78 -21.39 2.65
N ASN A 652 31.45 -20.36 2.17
CA ASN A 652 32.15 -19.36 2.98
C ASN A 652 31.26 -18.18 3.42
N GLY A 653 29.94 -18.33 3.26
CA GLY A 653 28.94 -17.36 3.71
C GLY A 653 28.59 -16.26 2.70
N TRP A 654 29.25 -16.17 1.56
CA TRP A 654 28.89 -15.22 0.51
C TRP A 654 27.65 -15.69 -0.28
N ARG A 655 26.84 -14.74 -0.68
CA ARG A 655 25.70 -14.93 -1.58
C ARG A 655 25.59 -13.74 -2.51
N ILE A 656 25.27 -14.01 -3.77
CA ILE A 656 24.93 -12.99 -4.76
C ILE A 656 23.53 -13.31 -5.28
N ASN A 657 22.68 -12.29 -5.37
CA ASN A 657 21.38 -12.35 -6.04
C ASN A 657 21.30 -11.27 -7.10
N THR A 658 20.68 -11.60 -8.22
CA THR A 658 20.45 -10.66 -9.33
C THR A 658 19.04 -10.89 -9.86
N ALA A 659 18.31 -9.80 -10.06
CA ALA A 659 17.01 -9.81 -10.72
C ALA A 659 17.03 -8.80 -11.87
N TYR A 660 16.66 -9.25 -13.06
CA TYR A 660 16.57 -8.42 -14.26
C TYR A 660 15.19 -8.51 -14.85
N THR A 661 14.62 -7.38 -15.20
CA THR A 661 13.33 -7.28 -15.88
C THR A 661 13.46 -6.41 -17.11
N TYR A 662 12.96 -6.93 -18.23
CA TYR A 662 12.63 -6.15 -19.40
C TYR A 662 11.12 -6.16 -19.57
N ASN A 663 10.48 -4.99 -19.45
CA ASN A 663 9.03 -4.83 -19.53
C ASN A 663 8.67 -3.79 -20.59
N ARG A 664 7.90 -4.17 -21.58
CA ARG A 664 7.36 -3.29 -22.59
C ARG A 664 5.84 -3.21 -22.44
N SER A 665 5.40 -2.26 -21.62
CA SER A 665 3.98 -1.94 -21.47
C SER A 665 3.61 -0.76 -22.35
N LYS A 666 2.55 -0.88 -23.16
CA LYS A 666 2.08 0.14 -24.08
C LYS A 666 0.57 0.30 -24.00
N TYR A 667 0.09 1.51 -24.21
CA TYR A 667 -1.32 1.79 -24.36
C TYR A 667 -1.86 1.20 -25.68
N LEU A 668 -3.08 0.70 -25.63
CA LEU A 668 -3.90 0.34 -26.78
C LEU A 668 -4.95 1.43 -26.94
N GLY A 669 -5.07 1.99 -28.15
CA GLY A 669 -6.08 2.99 -28.46
C GLY A 669 -7.50 2.41 -28.44
N SER A 670 -8.49 3.29 -28.40
CA SER A 670 -9.92 2.91 -28.42
C SER A 670 -10.40 2.49 -29.81
N GLY A 671 -9.58 2.74 -30.85
CA GLY A 671 -10.00 2.66 -32.25
C GLY A 671 -10.60 3.95 -32.80
N ASP A 672 -10.82 4.97 -31.95
CA ASP A 672 -11.22 6.33 -32.34
C ASP A 672 -10.07 7.31 -32.08
N ALA A 673 -9.31 7.64 -33.13
CA ALA A 673 -8.13 8.49 -33.04
C ALA A 673 -8.44 9.93 -32.57
N ALA A 674 -9.65 10.46 -32.81
CA ALA A 674 -10.04 11.77 -32.34
C ALA A 674 -10.23 11.77 -30.82
N ARG A 675 -10.86 10.74 -30.31
CA ARG A 675 -11.08 10.51 -28.89
C ARG A 675 -9.76 10.22 -28.15
N ASP A 676 -8.91 9.36 -28.73
CA ASP A 676 -7.57 9.08 -28.20
C ASP A 676 -6.77 10.36 -28.02
N THR A 677 -6.81 11.24 -29.03
CA THR A 677 -6.14 12.55 -29.00
C THR A 677 -6.70 13.46 -27.91
N GLN A 678 -8.03 13.49 -27.72
CA GLN A 678 -8.69 14.29 -26.67
C GLN A 678 -8.23 13.86 -25.28
N LEU A 679 -7.95 12.58 -25.10
CA LEU A 679 -7.50 11.99 -23.84
C LEU A 679 -5.97 12.01 -23.66
N GLY A 680 -5.25 12.52 -24.65
CA GLY A 680 -3.81 12.51 -24.66
C GLY A 680 -3.20 11.11 -24.73
N ILE A 681 -3.97 10.11 -25.15
CA ILE A 681 -3.50 8.73 -25.34
C ILE A 681 -3.00 8.58 -26.75
N VAL A 682 -1.81 8.01 -26.89
CA VAL A 682 -1.22 7.67 -28.19
C VAL A 682 -1.12 6.14 -28.25
N ASP A 683 -1.77 5.54 -29.22
CA ASP A 683 -1.69 4.09 -29.44
C ASP A 683 -0.23 3.65 -29.60
N GLY A 684 0.17 2.61 -28.88
CA GLY A 684 1.53 2.09 -28.86
C GLY A 684 2.51 2.89 -27.99
N ALA A 685 2.12 4.02 -27.41
CA ALA A 685 2.93 4.76 -26.45
C ALA A 685 3.12 3.97 -25.16
N LYS A 686 4.28 4.16 -24.52
CA LYS A 686 4.62 3.44 -23.27
C LYS A 686 3.75 3.91 -22.10
N VAL A 687 3.40 2.99 -21.25
CA VAL A 687 2.61 3.28 -20.04
C VAL A 687 3.40 4.20 -19.11
N ILE A 688 2.73 5.21 -18.58
CA ILE A 688 3.29 6.22 -17.66
C ILE A 688 3.93 5.54 -16.45
N GLY A 689 5.08 6.04 -16.03
CA GLY A 689 5.77 5.61 -14.81
C GLY A 689 6.43 4.23 -14.87
N GLN A 690 6.23 3.45 -15.94
CA GLN A 690 6.75 2.10 -16.05
C GLN A 690 8.16 2.09 -16.68
N PRO A 691 9.19 1.57 -15.96
CA PRO A 691 10.51 1.41 -16.55
C PRO A 691 10.54 0.20 -17.50
N GLU A 692 11.22 0.34 -18.64
CA GLU A 692 11.45 -0.82 -19.52
C GLU A 692 12.48 -1.78 -18.96
N GLN A 693 13.43 -1.28 -18.18
CA GLN A 693 14.51 -2.08 -17.61
C GLN A 693 14.63 -1.85 -16.12
N ILE A 694 14.68 -2.92 -15.37
CA ILE A 694 14.95 -2.95 -13.95
C ILE A 694 16.08 -3.95 -13.73
N LEU A 695 17.10 -3.54 -12.98
CA LEU A 695 18.15 -4.45 -12.54
C LEU A 695 18.36 -4.26 -11.04
N VAL A 696 18.30 -5.37 -10.32
CA VAL A 696 18.64 -5.42 -8.90
C VAL A 696 19.78 -6.39 -8.73
N VAL A 697 20.81 -6.00 -8.01
CA VAL A 697 21.95 -6.86 -7.66
C VAL A 697 22.20 -6.70 -6.16
N SER A 698 22.30 -7.82 -5.46
CA SER A 698 22.74 -7.81 -4.07
C SER A 698 23.89 -8.79 -3.86
N ALA A 699 24.77 -8.42 -2.94
CA ALA A 699 25.85 -9.27 -2.43
C ALA A 699 25.79 -9.25 -0.91
N ASP A 700 25.66 -10.42 -0.32
CA ASP A 700 25.53 -10.60 1.12
C ASP A 700 26.61 -11.54 1.63
N TRP A 701 27.09 -11.27 2.81
CA TRP A 701 27.97 -12.17 3.53
C TRP A 701 27.47 -12.42 4.94
N GLN A 702 27.37 -13.69 5.30
CA GLN A 702 26.99 -14.14 6.62
C GLN A 702 28.14 -14.90 7.25
N GLY A 703 28.74 -14.33 8.30
CA GLY A 703 29.71 -14.98 9.15
C GLY A 703 29.09 -15.45 10.46
N GLU A 704 29.93 -15.83 11.41
CA GLU A 704 29.51 -16.34 12.73
C GLU A 704 28.76 -15.26 13.54
N ASN A 705 29.33 -14.04 13.62
CA ASN A 705 28.80 -12.93 14.41
C ASN A 705 28.55 -11.66 13.59
N TRP A 706 28.95 -11.63 12.31
CA TRP A 706 28.82 -10.49 11.44
C TRP A 706 28.01 -10.83 10.21
N ASN A 707 27.22 -9.88 9.74
CA ASN A 707 26.67 -9.92 8.39
C ASN A 707 26.91 -8.58 7.68
N PHE A 708 27.09 -8.66 6.36
CA PHE A 708 27.22 -7.51 5.49
C PHE A 708 26.28 -7.69 4.33
N GLY A 709 25.68 -6.61 3.87
CA GLY A 709 24.88 -6.56 2.66
C GLY A 709 25.19 -5.30 1.86
N LEU A 710 25.23 -5.46 0.54
CA LEU A 710 25.29 -4.37 -0.42
C LEU A 710 24.29 -4.68 -1.52
N SER A 711 23.37 -3.75 -1.81
CA SER A 711 22.44 -3.89 -2.93
C SER A 711 22.47 -2.65 -3.81
N GLY A 712 22.19 -2.85 -5.09
CA GLY A 712 22.05 -1.80 -6.08
C GLY A 712 20.84 -2.04 -6.96
N ARG A 713 20.01 -1.01 -7.16
CA ARG A 713 18.84 -1.03 -8.03
C ARG A 713 18.96 0.02 -9.12
N TYR A 714 18.88 -0.42 -10.37
CA TYR A 714 18.77 0.42 -11.54
C TYR A 714 17.33 0.43 -12.05
N LEU A 715 16.77 1.62 -12.22
CA LEU A 715 15.49 1.87 -12.88
C LEU A 715 15.76 2.59 -14.20
N GLY A 716 15.31 2.01 -15.30
CA GLY A 716 15.41 2.62 -16.63
C GLY A 716 14.60 3.90 -16.78
N THR A 717 14.76 4.55 -17.92
CA THR A 717 13.97 5.74 -18.28
C THR A 717 12.47 5.42 -18.30
N ARG A 718 11.66 6.35 -17.77
CA ARG A 718 10.19 6.28 -17.74
C ARG A 718 9.59 7.51 -18.41
N TYR A 719 8.29 7.56 -18.57
CA TYR A 719 7.57 8.70 -19.12
C TYR A 719 6.59 9.27 -18.09
N LEU A 720 6.40 10.59 -18.11
CA LEU A 720 5.49 11.33 -17.23
C LEU A 720 4.12 11.58 -17.85
N ASP A 721 3.99 11.35 -19.16
CA ASP A 721 2.76 11.59 -19.90
C ASP A 721 2.49 10.47 -20.91
N ALA A 722 1.22 10.29 -21.26
CA ALA A 722 0.78 9.22 -22.16
C ALA A 722 1.22 9.44 -23.62
N ALA A 723 1.63 10.65 -24.00
CA ALA A 723 2.18 10.95 -25.31
C ALA A 723 3.70 10.65 -25.41
N ASN A 724 4.33 10.29 -24.29
CA ASN A 724 5.76 10.01 -24.17
C ASN A 724 6.68 11.17 -24.55
N VAL A 725 6.23 12.40 -24.34
CA VAL A 725 7.01 13.60 -24.61
C VAL A 725 8.00 13.86 -23.48
N ASN A 726 7.50 13.83 -22.22
CA ASN A 726 8.29 14.15 -21.05
C ASN A 726 8.89 12.89 -20.42
N LYS A 727 10.23 12.88 -20.31
CA LYS A 727 10.98 11.71 -19.80
C LYS A 727 11.44 11.94 -18.36
N LEU A 728 11.32 10.88 -17.59
CA LEU A 728 11.93 10.74 -16.29
C LEU A 728 13.25 9.97 -16.45
N PRO A 729 14.41 10.58 -16.12
CA PRO A 729 15.71 9.95 -16.29
C PRO A 729 15.83 8.64 -15.50
N SER A 730 16.72 7.76 -15.94
CA SER A 730 17.09 6.56 -15.20
C SER A 730 17.77 6.91 -13.87
N ALA A 731 17.63 6.03 -12.88
CA ALA A 731 18.27 6.19 -11.58
C ALA A 731 18.90 4.88 -11.12
N THR A 732 20.06 4.97 -10.46
CA THR A 732 20.68 3.86 -9.74
C THR A 732 20.82 4.24 -8.28
N VAL A 733 20.31 3.41 -7.38
CA VAL A 733 20.36 3.60 -5.94
C VAL A 733 21.06 2.41 -5.31
N PHE A 734 21.99 2.66 -4.38
CA PHE A 734 22.71 1.64 -3.65
C PHE A 734 22.34 1.70 -2.17
N ASN A 735 22.20 0.52 -1.53
CA ASN A 735 21.99 0.39 -0.08
C ASN A 735 23.06 -0.53 0.50
N ALA A 736 23.43 -0.30 1.76
CA ALA A 736 24.39 -1.13 2.48
C ALA A 736 23.92 -1.37 3.92
N ASN A 737 24.23 -2.54 4.46
CA ASN A 737 24.02 -2.83 5.88
C ASN A 737 25.17 -3.60 6.49
N ILE A 738 25.33 -3.43 7.80
CA ILE A 738 26.26 -4.19 8.64
C ILE A 738 25.51 -4.59 9.90
N GLY A 739 25.41 -5.88 10.14
CA GLY A 739 24.86 -6.44 11.38
C GLY A 739 25.95 -7.13 12.21
N PHE A 740 25.79 -7.07 13.52
CA PHE A 740 26.69 -7.72 14.47
C PHE A 740 25.93 -8.39 15.61
N ASP A 741 26.19 -9.69 15.83
CA ASP A 741 25.72 -10.42 16.99
C ASP A 741 26.69 -10.18 18.15
N LEU A 742 26.23 -9.56 19.24
CA LEU A 742 27.04 -9.16 20.37
C LEU A 742 27.58 -10.35 21.18
N GLN A 743 27.06 -11.57 20.97
CA GLN A 743 27.63 -12.80 21.53
C GLN A 743 29.10 -12.94 21.12
N GLY A 744 29.52 -12.42 19.97
CA GLY A 744 30.91 -12.39 19.53
C GLY A 744 31.83 -11.56 20.43
N LEU A 745 31.30 -10.60 21.21
CA LEU A 745 32.06 -9.85 22.21
C LEU A 745 32.09 -10.56 23.56
N SER A 746 30.97 -11.15 23.96
CA SER A 746 30.86 -11.88 25.23
C SER A 746 29.67 -12.84 25.19
N PRO A 747 29.82 -14.10 25.66
CA PRO A 747 28.70 -15.05 25.80
C PRO A 747 27.54 -14.52 26.66
N ARG A 748 27.78 -13.53 27.54
CA ARG A 748 26.71 -12.88 28.34
C ARG A 748 25.79 -12.00 27.52
N LEU A 749 26.19 -11.65 26.30
CA LEU A 749 25.42 -10.83 25.38
C LEU A 749 24.69 -11.68 24.33
N LYS A 750 24.52 -12.99 24.58
CA LYS A 750 23.75 -13.89 23.74
C LYS A 750 22.32 -13.34 23.55
N GLY A 751 21.81 -13.40 22.33
CA GLY A 751 20.49 -12.85 21.98
C GLY A 751 20.48 -11.34 21.72
N MET A 752 21.62 -10.66 21.85
CA MET A 752 21.72 -9.24 21.55
C MET A 752 22.40 -9.01 20.21
N GLY A 753 21.88 -8.06 19.43
CA GLY A 753 22.44 -7.71 18.11
C GLY A 753 22.27 -6.23 17.80
N ALA A 754 23.14 -5.72 16.96
CA ALA A 754 23.07 -4.37 16.42
C ALA A 754 23.10 -4.43 14.88
N ASN A 755 22.38 -3.52 14.22
CA ASN A 755 22.38 -3.41 12.77
C ASN A 755 22.47 -1.93 12.38
N LEU A 756 23.36 -1.61 11.45
CA LEU A 756 23.51 -0.31 10.81
C LEU A 756 23.10 -0.45 9.34
N VAL A 757 22.22 0.41 8.89
CA VAL A 757 21.74 0.43 7.49
C VAL A 757 21.94 1.82 6.93
N VAL A 758 22.42 1.88 5.69
CA VAL A 758 22.52 3.10 4.90
C VAL A 758 21.73 2.89 3.62
N SER A 759 20.58 3.52 3.52
CA SER A 759 19.78 3.58 2.29
C SER A 759 20.27 4.72 1.42
N ASN A 760 20.21 4.55 0.08
CA ASN A 760 20.74 5.49 -0.90
C ASN A 760 22.18 5.94 -0.59
N LEU A 761 23.07 4.97 -0.44
CA LEU A 761 24.47 5.15 -0.01
C LEU A 761 25.21 6.28 -0.75
N THR A 762 24.97 6.45 -2.04
CA THR A 762 25.61 7.45 -2.88
C THR A 762 24.92 8.82 -2.86
N ASP A 763 23.87 8.97 -2.06
CA ASP A 763 23.06 10.20 -1.98
C ASP A 763 22.52 10.66 -3.34
N LYS A 764 22.04 9.73 -4.13
CA LYS A 764 21.51 10.00 -5.47
C LYS A 764 20.22 10.82 -5.36
N ARG A 765 20.19 11.99 -5.99
CA ARG A 765 18.96 12.75 -6.17
C ARG A 765 18.24 12.22 -7.42
N TYR A 766 16.98 11.82 -7.27
CA TYR A 766 16.19 11.22 -8.34
C TYR A 766 14.68 11.43 -8.10
N LEU A 767 13.91 11.29 -9.16
CA LEU A 767 12.45 11.25 -9.08
C LEU A 767 11.99 9.79 -8.99
N ALA A 768 11.15 9.48 -7.99
CA ALA A 768 10.70 8.13 -7.66
C ALA A 768 9.41 7.75 -8.40
N GLY A 769 8.25 7.94 -7.82
CA GLY A 769 6.93 7.62 -8.39
C GLY A 769 6.37 8.75 -9.24
N VAL A 770 5.64 8.42 -10.30
CA VAL A 770 4.92 9.40 -11.12
C VAL A 770 3.57 9.72 -10.48
N ASP A 771 3.22 11.00 -10.41
CA ASP A 771 1.97 11.51 -9.86
C ASP A 771 1.32 12.47 -10.88
N GLY A 772 0.37 11.94 -11.64
CA GLY A 772 -0.32 12.72 -12.65
C GLY A 772 0.55 13.16 -13.84
N ALA A 773 0.01 14.06 -14.65
CA ALA A 773 0.69 14.54 -15.85
C ALA A 773 1.87 15.47 -15.50
N ASN A 774 3.06 15.09 -15.98
CA ASN A 774 4.29 15.89 -15.91
C ASN A 774 4.84 16.16 -14.51
N SER A 775 4.48 15.36 -13.52
CA SER A 775 5.01 15.46 -12.16
C SER A 775 5.39 14.09 -11.57
N ALA A 776 6.33 14.10 -10.63
CA ALA A 776 6.79 12.93 -9.91
C ALA A 776 7.26 13.29 -8.49
N PHE A 777 7.16 12.32 -7.57
CA PHE A 777 7.68 12.47 -6.21
C PHE A 777 9.20 12.41 -6.21
N ILE A 778 9.82 13.20 -5.35
CA ILE A 778 11.27 13.13 -5.13
C ILE A 778 11.56 11.89 -4.29
N GLY A 779 12.54 11.09 -4.72
CA GLY A 779 12.99 9.93 -3.95
C GLY A 779 13.79 10.33 -2.72
N ALA A 780 13.67 9.54 -1.64
CA ALA A 780 14.36 9.81 -0.39
C ALA A 780 15.89 9.97 -0.58
N PRO A 781 16.53 10.92 0.12
CA PRO A 781 17.98 11.08 0.11
C PRO A 781 18.66 9.93 0.84
N ARG A 782 20.00 9.96 0.96
CA ARG A 782 20.71 9.04 1.83
C ARG A 782 20.15 9.14 3.25
N THR A 783 19.83 7.97 3.81
CA THR A 783 19.27 7.84 5.15
C THR A 783 20.06 6.78 5.91
N VAL A 784 20.50 7.11 7.11
CA VAL A 784 21.23 6.21 8.01
C VAL A 784 20.32 5.82 9.17
N GLY A 785 20.25 4.52 9.45
CA GLY A 785 19.52 3.98 10.58
C GLY A 785 20.35 2.96 11.34
N ILE A 786 20.24 2.98 12.65
CA ILE A 786 20.83 1.98 13.55
C ILE A 786 19.72 1.34 14.36
N SER A 787 19.81 0.04 14.58
CA SER A 787 18.92 -0.68 15.48
C SER A 787 19.68 -1.58 16.44
N PHE A 788 19.10 -1.78 17.60
CA PHE A 788 19.60 -2.67 18.64
C PHE A 788 18.49 -3.63 19.06
N ARG A 789 18.79 -4.93 19.05
CA ARG A 789 17.87 -6.01 19.41
C ARG A 789 18.35 -6.75 20.65
N VAL A 790 17.39 -7.11 21.51
CA VAL A 790 17.60 -7.99 22.68
C VAL A 790 16.52 -9.07 22.64
N ASP A 791 16.93 -10.32 22.63
CA ASP A 791 16.10 -11.52 22.78
C ASP A 791 16.40 -12.18 24.14
N LEU A 792 15.40 -12.29 25.02
CA LEU A 792 15.47 -12.86 26.37
C LEU A 792 14.65 -14.16 26.45
#